data_3d1da52117ca594dae58ad584da36ca1
#
_entry.id   3d1da52117ca594dae58ad584da36ca1
#
_cell.length_a   1.000
_cell.length_b   1.000
_cell.length_c   1.000
_cell.angle_alpha   90.00
_cell.angle_beta   90.00
_cell.angle_gamma   90.00
#
_symmetry.space_group_name_H-M   'P 1'
#
loop_
_entity.id
_entity.type
_entity.pdbx_description
1 polymer ?
#
loop_
_entity_poly.entity_id
_entity_poly.type
_entity_poly.pdbx_seq_one_letter_code
_entity_poly.pdbx_strand_id
1 'polypeptide(L)'
;MINKYIITGFFVIWLSWADNTFTQKIDRKLVVNRHNVQVKSVDTLSSLTIGNGKFAFTVDVTGLQSFPEYYAKGVPLGTQSEWGWHSFPNSDELKFSETLKPYNFNGHPNSLYSVQINEPARNRKAVNYFRENPARLQLGNVGFEIIKKDGSVAKPQDIQAINQELNVWTGQITSNFSVEGSAVKVITYADAEKDIIAVKIESELLKSKRLKIRFRFPYPTNQFTDVGTNYTNNSSHQTVLSQPDELSALFSRKLDNDQYYVTAKWKDDATISKTGDHDFNLLPNANGSFEISVSFSPEKTINPNSTFNEIEKSSVSGWEKFWLSGAAIDLKGSTDNRADELERRIILSQYLTRVQCAGNFPPQETGLTYNSWFGKPHMEMYWWHAAHYALWGRTDLLEKGMNWYFSAYEGAVDIAKRQGYKGVRWQKMTDHAGVESPWSVGSFLIWQQPHVIYLAELIYRNNPSKAVLEKYQKLIFGSAEFMASFAEYDPATNRYNLGKGIIPAQECYNPLETFNSPYELAYWKWALQVAQKWRVRLGMQPDKEWQNVIEKLTPLAQKDGVYKAAESVEDSYSPESKYTIDHPAVLAALSTLPSNEFVDTQIMQKTYDTIEKVWHWERTWGWDFPMIAMTATRLHQPEEAIDALFKNITTNTYLPNGHNYQDKRLTIYLPGNGGLLAAIALMCAGFGDNKIPDPGFPKNGKWKVRWEGLKPQP
;
A
#
# COMPACT_ATOMS: atom_id res chain seq x y z
N MET A 1 -65.44 33.05 -59.51
CA MET A 1 -65.68 33.36 -58.09
C MET A 1 -64.87 32.27 -57.30
N ILE A 2 -63.72 32.69 -56.74
CA ILE A 2 -62.72 31.82 -56.12
C ILE A 2 -62.75 32.15 -54.63
N ASN A 3 -63.15 31.17 -53.81
CA ASN A 3 -63.12 31.31 -52.37
C ASN A 3 -61.71 30.87 -51.85
N LYS A 4 -61.01 31.79 -51.16
CA LYS A 4 -59.79 31.56 -50.42
C LYS A 4 -60.14 31.11 -48.99
N TYR A 5 -59.73 29.95 -48.62
CA TYR A 5 -59.65 29.56 -47.21
C TYR A 5 -58.27 29.85 -46.67
N ILE A 6 -58.20 30.66 -45.61
CA ILE A 6 -56.98 30.93 -44.82
C ILE A 6 -56.96 29.89 -43.69
N ILE A 7 -55.96 29.05 -43.72
CA ILE A 7 -55.66 28.12 -42.62
C ILE A 7 -54.58 28.75 -41.70
N THR A 8 -55.02 29.17 -40.51
CA THR A 8 -54.12 29.70 -39.47
C THR A 8 -53.49 28.48 -38.68
N GLY A 9 -52.25 28.17 -38.99
CA GLY A 9 -51.53 27.16 -38.25
C GLY A 9 -50.99 27.71 -36.92
N PHE A 10 -51.41 27.16 -35.81
CA PHE A 10 -50.81 27.38 -34.48
C PHE A 10 -49.51 26.56 -34.37
N PHE A 11 -48.34 27.23 -34.38
CA PHE A 11 -47.08 26.65 -34.00
C PHE A 11 -47.00 26.67 -32.48
N VAL A 12 -47.16 25.50 -31.84
CA VAL A 12 -46.83 25.31 -30.43
C VAL A 12 -45.31 25.08 -30.33
N ILE A 13 -44.58 26.09 -29.90
CA ILE A 13 -43.15 26.00 -29.59
C ILE A 13 -43.04 25.29 -28.24
N TRP A 14 -42.67 24.02 -28.26
CA TRP A 14 -42.17 23.34 -27.07
C TRP A 14 -40.78 23.87 -26.73
N LEU A 15 -40.67 24.77 -25.76
CA LEU A 15 -39.44 25.10 -25.10
C LEU A 15 -39.08 23.91 -24.19
N SER A 16 -38.26 23.00 -24.71
CA SER A 16 -37.55 22.03 -23.86
C SER A 16 -36.55 22.81 -23.01
N TRP A 17 -36.86 23.00 -21.77
CA TRP A 17 -35.89 23.36 -20.75
C TRP A 17 -34.95 22.21 -20.65
N ALA A 18 -33.81 22.25 -21.36
CA ALA A 18 -32.65 21.45 -21.02
C ALA A 18 -32.11 22.04 -19.71
N ASP A 19 -32.40 21.38 -18.62
CA ASP A 19 -31.66 21.59 -17.37
C ASP A 19 -30.18 21.29 -17.63
N ASN A 20 -29.46 22.29 -18.13
CA ASN A 20 -28.00 22.34 -18.04
C ASN A 20 -27.67 22.56 -16.56
N THR A 21 -27.78 21.52 -15.76
CA THR A 21 -27.07 21.46 -14.49
C THR A 21 -25.59 21.45 -14.85
N PHE A 22 -24.97 22.61 -14.94
CA PHE A 22 -23.53 22.75 -14.82
C PHE A 22 -23.19 22.19 -13.47
N THR A 23 -22.74 20.93 -13.41
CA THR A 23 -22.19 20.35 -12.21
C THR A 23 -20.98 21.22 -11.85
N GLN A 24 -21.15 22.03 -10.80
CA GLN A 24 -20.10 22.91 -10.32
C GLN A 24 -18.85 22.05 -10.04
N LYS A 25 -17.73 22.38 -10.69
CA LYS A 25 -16.46 21.69 -10.51
C LYS A 25 -16.12 21.61 -9.01
N ILE A 26 -15.61 20.48 -8.56
CA ILE A 26 -15.24 20.27 -7.16
C ILE A 26 -14.08 21.23 -6.80
N ASP A 27 -14.26 22.02 -5.74
CA ASP A 27 -13.15 22.75 -5.13
C ASP A 27 -12.29 21.78 -4.33
N ARG A 28 -11.31 21.20 -5.03
CA ARG A 28 -10.44 20.16 -4.47
C ARG A 28 -9.65 20.63 -3.26
N LYS A 29 -9.22 21.90 -3.24
CA LYS A 29 -8.48 22.47 -2.12
C LYS A 29 -9.35 22.57 -0.88
N LEU A 30 -10.60 23.01 -1.05
CA LEU A 30 -11.56 23.08 0.05
C LEU A 30 -11.87 21.68 0.62
N VAL A 31 -12.09 20.69 -0.26
CA VAL A 31 -12.33 19.29 0.17
C VAL A 31 -11.15 18.74 0.95
N VAL A 32 -9.95 18.82 0.39
CA VAL A 32 -8.73 18.28 1.01
C VAL A 32 -8.44 18.95 2.35
N ASN A 33 -8.54 20.29 2.44
CA ASN A 33 -8.25 21.03 3.67
C ASN A 33 -9.26 20.78 4.80
N ARG A 34 -10.47 20.28 4.52
CA ARG A 34 -11.41 19.85 5.58
C ARG A 34 -10.84 18.71 6.43
N HIS A 35 -9.88 17.96 5.87
CA HIS A 35 -9.33 16.76 6.48
C HIS A 35 -7.85 16.91 6.87
N ASN A 36 -7.39 18.16 7.08
CA ASN A 36 -6.11 18.40 7.75
C ASN A 36 -6.10 17.69 9.12
N VAL A 37 -5.00 17.00 9.41
CA VAL A 37 -4.91 16.24 10.67
C VAL A 37 -4.45 17.13 11.80
N GLN A 38 -5.19 17.13 12.91
CA GLN A 38 -4.88 17.90 14.12
C GLN A 38 -4.49 16.96 15.27
N VAL A 39 -3.35 17.21 15.90
CA VAL A 39 -2.88 16.47 17.09
C VAL A 39 -2.70 17.46 18.23
N LYS A 40 -3.37 17.20 19.38
CA LYS A 40 -3.40 18.10 20.53
C LYS A 40 -2.85 17.51 21.82
N SER A 41 -2.41 16.27 21.77
CA SER A 41 -1.81 15.54 22.90
C SER A 41 -0.77 14.55 22.42
N VAL A 42 0.08 14.10 23.30
CA VAL A 42 0.98 12.98 23.02
C VAL A 42 0.14 11.70 22.92
N ASP A 43 0.02 11.18 21.71
CA ASP A 43 -0.66 9.93 21.42
C ASP A 43 0.21 9.11 20.45
N THR A 44 0.60 7.91 20.88
CA THR A 44 1.51 7.05 20.12
C THR A 44 0.93 6.53 18.81
N LEU A 45 -0.39 6.55 18.65
CA LEU A 45 -1.08 6.16 17.41
C LEU A 45 -1.32 7.33 16.44
N SER A 46 -0.96 8.56 16.84
CA SER A 46 -1.24 9.77 16.07
C SER A 46 0.01 10.42 15.43
N SER A 47 1.13 9.71 15.33
CA SER A 47 2.33 10.21 14.63
C SER A 47 1.99 10.59 13.19
N LEU A 48 2.60 11.68 12.70
CA LEU A 48 2.37 12.19 11.35
C LEU A 48 3.51 11.84 10.41
N THR A 49 3.20 11.51 9.16
CA THR A 49 4.20 11.10 8.16
C THR A 49 4.16 12.02 6.96
N ILE A 50 5.34 12.50 6.54
CA ILE A 50 5.59 13.22 5.28
C ILE A 50 6.52 12.41 4.40
N GLY A 51 6.46 12.63 3.07
CA GLY A 51 7.31 11.90 2.12
C GLY A 51 6.83 12.03 0.69
N ASN A 52 7.40 11.20 -0.20
CA ASN A 52 7.22 11.32 -1.65
C ASN A 52 6.92 10.00 -2.38
N GLY A 53 6.64 8.93 -1.63
CA GLY A 53 6.37 7.59 -2.17
C GLY A 53 7.58 6.68 -2.23
N LYS A 54 8.79 7.24 -2.24
CA LYS A 54 10.08 6.53 -2.17
C LYS A 54 10.78 6.72 -0.84
N PHE A 55 10.49 7.83 -0.18
CA PHE A 55 11.03 8.25 1.10
C PHE A 55 9.91 8.71 2.02
N ALA A 56 9.99 8.36 3.30
CA ALA A 56 9.07 8.82 4.33
C ALA A 56 9.80 9.13 5.64
N PHE A 57 9.29 10.17 6.32
CA PHE A 57 9.75 10.66 7.60
C PHE A 57 8.56 10.83 8.54
N THR A 58 8.51 10.00 9.60
CA THR A 58 7.41 9.99 10.57
C THR A 58 7.84 10.69 11.85
N VAL A 59 7.03 11.63 12.32
CA VAL A 59 7.37 12.54 13.43
C VAL A 59 6.38 12.43 14.59
N ASP A 60 6.86 12.77 15.78
CA ASP A 60 6.02 12.98 16.97
C ASP A 60 5.46 14.42 17.04
N VAL A 61 4.82 14.75 18.16
CA VAL A 61 4.19 16.05 18.39
C VAL A 61 5.15 17.24 18.35
N THR A 62 6.47 17.02 18.40
CA THR A 62 7.48 18.08 18.28
C THR A 62 7.78 18.47 16.83
N GLY A 63 7.24 17.71 15.85
CA GLY A 63 7.52 17.91 14.42
C GLY A 63 8.81 17.29 13.94
N LEU A 64 9.53 16.57 14.81
CA LEU A 64 10.69 15.75 14.54
C LEU A 64 10.54 14.38 15.25
N GLN A 65 11.64 13.64 15.42
CA GLN A 65 11.66 12.30 16.03
C GLN A 65 12.32 12.35 17.42
N SER A 66 11.71 13.12 18.33
CA SER A 66 12.32 13.39 19.62
C SER A 66 12.19 12.23 20.62
N PHE A 67 11.13 11.43 20.52
CA PHE A 67 10.78 10.38 21.49
C PHE A 67 10.58 9.00 20.85
N PRO A 68 11.53 8.46 20.07
CA PRO A 68 11.31 7.23 19.29
C PRO A 68 10.97 6.02 20.15
N GLU A 69 11.55 5.86 21.33
CA GLU A 69 11.27 4.75 22.22
C GLU A 69 9.84 4.78 22.78
N TYR A 70 9.29 5.99 23.00
CA TYR A 70 7.92 6.14 23.48
C TYR A 70 6.88 5.75 22.44
N TYR A 71 7.14 6.07 21.16
CA TYR A 71 6.25 5.76 20.04
C TYR A 71 6.45 4.37 19.46
N ALA A 72 7.46 3.62 19.89
CA ALA A 72 7.85 2.33 19.28
C ALA A 72 6.73 1.26 19.23
N LYS A 73 5.74 1.31 20.13
CA LYS A 73 4.59 0.39 20.18
C LYS A 73 3.31 0.95 19.55
N GLY A 74 3.37 2.17 19.05
CA GLY A 74 2.27 2.83 18.35
C GLY A 74 2.52 2.89 16.85
N VAL A 75 2.37 4.07 16.24
CA VAL A 75 2.88 4.39 14.90
C VAL A 75 4.30 4.92 15.09
N PRO A 76 5.33 4.08 14.84
CA PRO A 76 6.70 4.40 15.23
C PRO A 76 7.28 5.58 14.46
N LEU A 77 8.21 6.29 15.09
CA LEU A 77 8.99 7.33 14.43
C LEU A 77 10.10 6.67 13.61
N GLY A 78 10.17 6.98 12.32
CA GLY A 78 11.15 6.36 11.44
C GLY A 78 11.46 7.20 10.22
N THR A 79 12.63 6.90 9.63
CA THR A 79 13.11 7.46 8.36
C THR A 79 13.45 6.29 7.44
N GLN A 80 12.61 6.02 6.46
CA GLN A 80 12.85 4.95 5.49
C GLN A 80 12.88 5.48 4.06
N SER A 81 13.71 4.84 3.23
CA SER A 81 13.72 5.02 1.79
C SER A 81 13.67 3.67 1.09
N GLU A 82 13.19 3.65 -0.16
CA GLU A 82 13.09 2.42 -0.96
C GLU A 82 14.45 1.76 -1.22
N TRP A 83 15.56 2.53 -1.27
CA TRP A 83 16.91 2.00 -1.45
C TRP A 83 17.55 1.49 -0.14
N GLY A 84 16.97 1.78 1.02
CA GLY A 84 17.53 1.48 2.33
C GLY A 84 17.40 0.00 2.70
N TRP A 85 18.37 -0.82 2.28
CA TRP A 85 18.45 -2.24 2.56
C TRP A 85 19.79 -2.63 3.19
N HIS A 86 19.78 -3.69 3.99
CA HIS A 86 20.96 -4.23 4.65
C HIS A 86 20.93 -5.76 4.65
N SER A 87 22.07 -6.37 4.41
CA SER A 87 22.24 -7.81 4.53
C SER A 87 23.21 -8.14 5.67
N PHE A 88 22.71 -8.83 6.70
CA PHE A 88 23.56 -9.35 7.76
C PHE A 88 24.57 -10.34 7.18
N PRO A 89 25.79 -10.47 7.79
CA PRO A 89 26.81 -11.34 7.28
C PRO A 89 26.37 -12.81 7.23
N ASN A 90 26.66 -13.50 6.13
CA ASN A 90 26.43 -14.93 5.95
C ASN A 90 27.67 -15.75 6.37
N SER A 91 28.00 -15.74 7.65
CA SER A 91 29.20 -16.42 8.18
C SER A 91 29.13 -17.97 8.10
N ASP A 92 27.92 -18.52 8.02
CA ASP A 92 27.69 -19.96 7.88
C ASP A 92 27.70 -20.42 6.39
N GLU A 93 27.93 -19.52 5.43
CA GLU A 93 27.87 -19.78 3.98
C GLU A 93 26.60 -20.50 3.55
N LEU A 94 25.45 -20.05 4.09
CA LEU A 94 24.13 -20.61 3.81
C LEU A 94 23.74 -20.37 2.36
N LYS A 95 23.13 -21.36 1.72
CA LYS A 95 22.70 -21.31 0.32
C LYS A 95 21.18 -21.30 0.21
N PHE A 96 20.64 -20.55 -0.74
CA PHE A 96 19.19 -20.51 -0.99
C PHE A 96 18.61 -21.90 -1.30
N SER A 97 19.37 -22.76 -1.98
CA SER A 97 18.96 -24.15 -2.25
C SER A 97 18.66 -24.98 -1.01
N GLU A 98 19.18 -24.58 0.16
CA GLU A 98 18.91 -25.23 1.44
C GLU A 98 17.51 -24.90 2.00
N THR A 99 16.78 -23.97 1.39
CA THR A 99 15.39 -23.63 1.71
C THR A 99 14.37 -24.41 0.86
N LEU A 100 14.86 -25.19 -0.12
CA LEU A 100 14.02 -25.86 -1.10
C LEU A 100 13.61 -27.25 -0.61
N LYS A 101 12.30 -27.54 -0.72
CA LYS A 101 11.72 -28.84 -0.42
C LYS A 101 11.01 -29.39 -1.66
N PRO A 102 11.24 -30.67 -2.04
CA PRO A 102 10.54 -31.28 -3.17
C PRO A 102 9.10 -31.64 -2.80
N TYR A 103 8.21 -31.42 -3.74
CA TYR A 103 6.80 -31.83 -3.70
C TYR A 103 6.43 -32.51 -5.03
N ASN A 104 5.39 -33.34 -4.98
CA ASN A 104 4.82 -33.99 -6.15
C ASN A 104 3.40 -33.47 -6.32
N PHE A 105 3.25 -32.42 -7.13
CA PHE A 105 1.96 -31.83 -7.44
C PHE A 105 1.69 -31.83 -8.93
N ASN A 106 0.42 -31.97 -9.31
CA ASN A 106 -0.08 -31.67 -10.65
C ASN A 106 0.72 -32.37 -11.76
N GLY A 107 1.05 -33.65 -11.60
CA GLY A 107 1.86 -34.39 -12.57
C GLY A 107 3.34 -33.96 -12.67
N HIS A 108 3.77 -32.99 -11.88
CA HIS A 108 5.14 -32.49 -11.81
C HIS A 108 5.89 -33.11 -10.62
N PRO A 109 6.66 -34.19 -10.80
CA PRO A 109 7.44 -34.79 -9.72
C PRO A 109 8.64 -33.92 -9.37
N ASN A 110 8.99 -33.89 -8.08
CA ASN A 110 10.14 -33.15 -7.55
C ASN A 110 10.10 -31.63 -7.78
N SER A 111 8.91 -31.02 -7.81
CA SER A 111 8.76 -29.58 -7.82
C SER A 111 9.36 -28.96 -6.55
N LEU A 112 10.32 -28.05 -6.70
CA LEU A 112 11.06 -27.48 -5.59
C LEU A 112 10.43 -26.15 -5.13
N TYR A 113 9.91 -26.15 -3.90
CA TYR A 113 9.31 -24.97 -3.26
C TYR A 113 10.18 -24.45 -2.12
N SER A 114 10.36 -23.13 -2.04
CA SER A 114 11.07 -22.49 -0.92
C SER A 114 10.11 -22.34 0.26
N VAL A 115 10.29 -23.14 1.29
CA VAL A 115 9.39 -23.24 2.44
C VAL A 115 10.14 -23.14 3.77
N GLN A 116 9.38 -22.99 4.85
CA GLN A 116 9.96 -23.08 6.18
C GLN A 116 10.32 -24.55 6.50
N ILE A 117 11.62 -24.81 6.63
CA ILE A 117 12.17 -26.13 6.99
C ILE A 117 12.73 -26.02 8.40
N ASN A 118 12.22 -26.83 9.31
CA ASN A 118 12.64 -26.83 10.72
C ASN A 118 13.80 -27.78 11.00
N GLU A 119 13.89 -28.85 10.25
CA GLU A 119 14.97 -29.84 10.37
C GLU A 119 15.49 -30.28 8.98
N PRO A 120 16.78 -30.56 8.84
CA PRO A 120 17.82 -30.42 9.85
C PRO A 120 18.12 -28.94 10.22
N ALA A 121 18.79 -28.73 11.34
CA ALA A 121 19.09 -27.40 11.90
C ALA A 121 19.80 -26.46 10.91
N ARG A 122 20.63 -26.98 9.99
CA ARG A 122 21.27 -26.19 8.94
C ARG A 122 20.23 -25.56 7.98
N ASN A 123 19.24 -26.35 7.53
CA ASN A 123 18.19 -25.85 6.65
C ASN A 123 17.32 -24.79 7.37
N ARG A 124 17.01 -24.98 8.67
CA ARG A 124 16.33 -23.96 9.48
C ARG A 124 17.12 -22.66 9.53
N LYS A 125 18.45 -22.72 9.72
CA LYS A 125 19.31 -21.53 9.67
C LYS A 125 19.24 -20.83 8.30
N ALA A 126 19.31 -21.59 7.22
CA ALA A 126 19.21 -21.04 5.86
C ALA A 126 17.85 -20.37 5.62
N VAL A 127 16.75 -21.01 6.01
CA VAL A 127 15.40 -20.43 5.93
C VAL A 127 15.34 -19.11 6.69
N ASN A 128 15.79 -19.07 7.92
CA ASN A 128 15.78 -17.83 8.72
C ASN A 128 16.63 -16.74 8.05
N TYR A 129 17.84 -17.07 7.63
CA TYR A 129 18.73 -16.13 6.96
C TYR A 129 18.07 -15.48 5.73
N PHE A 130 17.50 -16.27 4.80
CA PHE A 130 16.88 -15.75 3.57
C PHE A 130 15.50 -15.08 3.81
N ARG A 131 14.83 -15.34 4.93
CA ARG A 131 13.67 -14.59 5.37
C ARG A 131 14.05 -13.21 5.92
N GLU A 132 15.09 -13.16 6.73
CA GLU A 132 15.56 -11.95 7.41
C GLU A 132 16.33 -11.00 6.45
N ASN A 133 16.96 -11.54 5.41
CA ASN A 133 17.84 -10.79 4.51
C ASN A 133 17.30 -10.65 3.09
N PRO A 134 17.55 -9.49 2.46
CA PRO A 134 17.96 -8.25 3.11
C PRO A 134 16.84 -7.67 3.99
N ALA A 135 17.20 -6.97 5.07
CA ALA A 135 16.29 -6.24 5.95
C ALA A 135 16.19 -4.77 5.52
N ARG A 136 15.05 -4.11 5.81
CA ARG A 136 14.89 -2.67 5.58
C ARG A 136 15.62 -1.86 6.65
N LEU A 137 16.28 -0.77 6.23
CA LEU A 137 16.99 0.15 7.10
C LEU A 137 16.08 1.27 7.61
N GLN A 138 16.19 1.58 8.90
CA GLN A 138 15.90 2.91 9.42
C GLN A 138 17.17 3.75 9.27
N LEU A 139 17.10 4.81 8.45
CA LEU A 139 18.27 5.55 7.97
C LEU A 139 18.87 6.50 9.02
N GLY A 140 18.14 6.74 10.09
CA GLY A 140 18.55 7.60 11.19
C GLY A 140 17.36 8.32 11.81
N ASN A 141 17.56 8.75 13.03
CA ASN A 141 16.60 9.51 13.80
C ASN A 141 17.08 10.97 13.89
N VAL A 142 16.22 11.90 13.49
CA VAL A 142 16.45 13.34 13.62
C VAL A 142 15.40 13.90 14.57
N GLY A 143 15.80 14.29 15.76
CA GLY A 143 14.90 14.73 16.83
C GLY A 143 15.44 15.92 17.61
N PHE A 144 14.72 16.31 18.64
CA PHE A 144 15.22 17.30 19.58
C PHE A 144 15.79 16.66 20.85
N GLU A 145 16.83 17.28 21.40
CA GLU A 145 17.22 17.20 22.79
C GLU A 145 16.90 18.57 23.44
N ILE A 146 15.86 18.60 24.26
CA ILE A 146 15.42 19.85 24.93
C ILE A 146 15.83 19.76 26.40
N ILE A 147 16.63 20.73 26.85
CA ILE A 147 17.13 20.78 28.22
C ILE A 147 16.20 21.66 29.08
N LYS A 148 15.70 21.10 30.17
CA LYS A 148 14.89 21.84 31.15
C LYS A 148 15.75 22.76 32.01
N LYS A 149 15.12 23.66 32.77
CA LYS A 149 15.83 24.61 33.68
C LYS A 149 16.65 23.90 34.76
N ASP A 150 16.23 22.70 35.17
CA ASP A 150 16.93 21.84 36.12
C ASP A 150 18.11 21.05 35.50
N GLY A 151 18.37 21.22 34.19
CA GLY A 151 19.43 20.55 33.45
C GLY A 151 19.06 19.18 32.93
N SER A 152 17.89 18.61 33.25
CA SER A 152 17.43 17.32 32.73
C SER A 152 16.87 17.44 31.32
N VAL A 153 16.89 16.35 30.58
CA VAL A 153 16.28 16.27 29.23
C VAL A 153 14.77 16.13 29.36
N ALA A 154 14.05 16.91 28.56
CA ALA A 154 12.58 16.83 28.49
C ALA A 154 12.11 15.48 27.98
N LYS A 155 11.02 14.98 28.56
CA LYS A 155 10.34 13.73 28.20
C LYS A 155 8.98 14.03 27.56
N PRO A 156 8.27 13.06 26.98
CA PRO A 156 6.96 13.29 26.35
C PRO A 156 5.95 14.04 27.23
N GLN A 157 5.93 13.76 28.54
CA GLN A 157 5.04 14.43 29.50
C GLN A 157 5.41 15.87 29.82
N ASP A 158 6.63 16.31 29.48
CA ASP A 158 7.07 17.70 29.65
C ASP A 158 6.63 18.60 28.47
N ILE A 159 6.13 18.00 27.38
CA ILE A 159 5.62 18.70 26.20
C ILE A 159 4.18 19.15 26.49
N GLN A 160 3.95 20.45 26.47
CA GLN A 160 2.68 21.07 26.82
C GLN A 160 2.15 21.96 25.70
N ALA A 161 0.88 22.39 25.80
CA ALA A 161 0.24 23.29 24.85
C ALA A 161 0.38 22.81 23.38
N ILE A 162 0.25 21.49 23.17
CA ILE A 162 0.44 20.85 21.88
C ILE A 162 -0.68 21.27 20.91
N ASN A 163 -0.28 21.77 19.75
CA ASN A 163 -1.15 22.02 18.62
C ASN A 163 -0.36 21.74 17.33
N GLN A 164 -0.41 20.49 16.86
CA GLN A 164 0.26 20.07 15.64
C GLN A 164 -0.77 19.87 14.53
N GLU A 165 -0.45 20.33 13.34
CA GLU A 165 -1.26 20.17 12.13
C GLU A 165 -0.44 19.59 11.00
N LEU A 166 -0.99 18.58 10.32
CA LEU A 166 -0.59 18.21 8.97
C LEU A 166 -1.55 18.87 7.97
N ASN A 167 -1.04 19.80 7.19
CA ASN A 167 -1.75 20.34 6.03
C ASN A 167 -1.60 19.35 4.87
N VAL A 168 -2.67 18.63 4.58
CA VAL A 168 -2.69 17.54 3.58
C VAL A 168 -2.53 18.07 2.15
N TRP A 169 -2.93 19.34 1.90
CA TRP A 169 -2.78 19.98 0.59
C TRP A 169 -1.33 20.33 0.25
N THR A 170 -0.51 20.64 1.25
CA THR A 170 0.88 21.10 1.04
C THR A 170 1.93 20.10 1.50
N GLY A 171 1.54 19.07 2.27
CA GLY A 171 2.47 18.16 2.95
C GLY A 171 3.26 18.81 4.09
N GLN A 172 2.79 19.98 4.60
CA GLN A 172 3.42 20.69 5.71
C GLN A 172 2.97 20.11 7.05
N ILE A 173 3.93 19.87 7.94
CA ILE A 173 3.63 19.70 9.37
C ILE A 173 4.03 20.99 10.11
N THR A 174 3.08 21.56 10.84
CA THR A 174 3.33 22.66 11.77
C THR A 174 3.09 22.18 13.19
N SER A 175 4.12 22.21 14.03
CA SER A 175 4.06 21.76 15.42
C SER A 175 4.28 22.95 16.34
N ASN A 176 3.27 23.29 17.15
CA ASN A 176 3.38 24.28 18.22
C ASN A 176 3.27 23.55 19.55
N PHE A 177 4.22 23.80 20.44
CA PHE A 177 4.22 23.23 21.79
C PHE A 177 5.01 24.14 22.75
N SER A 178 5.05 23.79 24.01
CA SER A 178 5.89 24.49 24.99
C SER A 178 6.58 23.53 25.95
N VAL A 179 7.75 23.95 26.45
CA VAL A 179 8.46 23.26 27.54
C VAL A 179 8.74 24.29 28.64
N GLU A 180 8.26 24.01 29.83
CA GLU A 180 8.34 24.93 30.98
C GLU A 180 7.88 26.37 30.67
N GLY A 181 6.81 26.49 29.87
CA GLY A 181 6.22 27.75 29.42
C GLY A 181 6.95 28.43 28.25
N SER A 182 8.08 27.93 27.81
CA SER A 182 8.79 28.44 26.61
C SER A 182 8.18 27.83 25.35
N ALA A 183 7.63 28.68 24.47
CA ALA A 183 7.01 28.24 23.21
C ALA A 183 8.06 27.77 22.20
N VAL A 184 7.69 26.75 21.44
CA VAL A 184 8.44 26.21 20.29
C VAL A 184 7.48 26.05 19.12
N LYS A 185 7.86 26.58 17.97
CA LYS A 185 7.18 26.36 16.69
C LYS A 185 8.14 25.68 15.72
N VAL A 186 7.68 24.59 15.12
CA VAL A 186 8.45 23.80 14.14
C VAL A 186 7.62 23.64 12.88
N ILE A 187 8.24 23.89 11.72
CA ILE A 187 7.66 23.65 10.41
C ILE A 187 8.53 22.61 9.72
N THR A 188 7.94 21.50 9.28
CA THR A 188 8.64 20.38 8.66
C THR A 188 8.03 20.05 7.30
N TYR A 189 8.90 19.89 6.28
CA TYR A 189 8.56 19.46 4.93
C TYR A 189 9.43 18.30 4.50
N ALA A 190 8.93 17.46 3.57
CA ALA A 190 9.73 16.55 2.77
C ALA A 190 9.75 17.03 1.31
N ASP A 191 10.87 16.85 0.61
CA ASP A 191 10.97 17.16 -0.81
C ASP A 191 10.08 16.21 -1.64
N ALA A 192 9.48 16.74 -2.72
CA ALA A 192 8.54 15.98 -3.54
C ALA A 192 9.17 14.82 -4.33
N GLU A 193 10.51 14.81 -4.52
CA GLU A 193 11.21 13.84 -5.36
C GLU A 193 12.48 13.26 -4.72
N LYS A 194 13.13 14.01 -3.82
CA LYS A 194 14.40 13.66 -3.18
C LYS A 194 14.17 13.19 -1.75
N ASP A 195 15.08 12.41 -1.23
CA ASP A 195 15.08 11.93 0.15
C ASP A 195 15.65 13.01 1.08
N ILE A 196 14.94 14.12 1.20
CA ILE A 196 15.33 15.31 1.94
C ILE A 196 14.15 15.80 2.79
N ILE A 197 14.45 16.15 4.04
CA ILE A 197 13.56 16.95 4.89
C ILE A 197 14.11 18.34 5.10
N ALA A 198 13.24 19.32 5.32
CA ALA A 198 13.61 20.65 5.75
C ALA A 198 12.79 21.06 6.99
N VAL A 199 13.47 21.70 7.92
CA VAL A 199 12.89 22.07 9.21
C VAL A 199 13.22 23.52 9.52
N LYS A 200 12.20 24.27 9.93
CA LYS A 200 12.34 25.62 10.50
C LYS A 200 11.84 25.63 11.93
N ILE A 201 12.66 26.17 12.82
CA ILE A 201 12.42 26.20 14.27
C ILE A 201 12.39 27.64 14.74
N GLU A 202 11.38 28.01 15.52
CA GLU A 202 11.25 29.31 16.14
C GLU A 202 11.05 29.13 17.67
N SER A 203 12.00 29.59 18.51
CA SER A 203 11.91 29.47 19.97
C SER A 203 12.96 30.30 20.71
N GLU A 204 12.60 30.82 21.87
CA GLU A 204 13.56 31.42 22.84
C GLU A 204 14.52 30.37 23.44
N LEU A 205 14.17 29.07 23.37
CA LEU A 205 15.05 27.97 23.80
C LEU A 205 16.33 27.88 22.95
N LEU A 206 16.32 28.37 21.71
CA LEU A 206 17.53 28.51 20.88
C LEU A 206 18.51 29.53 21.50
N LYS A 207 18.03 30.72 21.88
CA LYS A 207 18.85 31.76 22.50
C LYS A 207 19.48 31.29 23.83
N SER A 208 18.70 30.54 24.61
CA SER A 208 19.17 29.98 25.87
C SER A 208 20.01 28.70 25.73
N LYS A 209 20.28 28.26 24.51
CA LYS A 209 21.03 27.03 24.16
C LYS A 209 20.44 25.75 24.79
N ARG A 210 19.12 25.75 25.04
CA ARG A 210 18.39 24.63 25.65
C ARG A 210 17.72 23.72 24.62
N LEU A 211 17.74 24.07 23.34
CA LEU A 211 17.19 23.25 22.25
C LEU A 211 18.31 22.86 21.29
N LYS A 212 18.55 21.57 21.15
CA LYS A 212 19.54 21.00 20.24
C LYS A 212 18.82 20.07 19.26
N ILE A 213 19.39 19.90 18.07
CA ILE A 213 18.95 18.91 17.11
C ILE A 213 19.85 17.68 17.27
N ARG A 214 19.22 16.54 17.57
CA ARG A 214 19.92 15.26 17.77
C ARG A 214 19.85 14.43 16.51
N PHE A 215 21.00 13.86 16.10
CA PHE A 215 21.13 12.82 15.09
C PHE A 215 21.52 11.53 15.78
N ARG A 216 20.77 10.46 15.52
CA ARG A 216 20.99 9.17 16.14
C ARG A 216 20.83 8.06 15.09
N PHE A 217 21.84 7.21 14.97
CA PHE A 217 21.91 6.20 13.92
C PHE A 217 21.85 4.78 14.49
N PRO A 218 20.79 4.01 14.22
CA PRO A 218 20.66 2.65 14.70
C PRO A 218 21.48 1.67 13.86
N TYR A 219 21.73 0.49 14.42
CA TYR A 219 21.96 -0.74 13.69
C TYR A 219 20.61 -1.40 13.38
N PRO A 220 20.43 -2.12 12.25
CA PRO A 220 19.17 -2.76 11.92
C PRO A 220 18.86 -3.95 12.83
N THR A 221 17.63 -4.43 12.75
CA THR A 221 17.16 -5.65 13.40
C THR A 221 16.74 -6.66 12.35
N ASN A 222 16.67 -7.92 12.74
CA ASN A 222 16.19 -9.05 11.94
C ASN A 222 14.83 -9.58 12.43
N GLN A 223 14.00 -8.71 13.01
CA GLN A 223 12.71 -9.11 13.56
C GLN A 223 11.62 -9.18 12.50
N PHE A 224 10.65 -10.07 12.72
CA PHE A 224 9.53 -10.30 11.81
C PHE A 224 8.66 -9.04 11.61
N THR A 225 8.41 -8.32 12.70
CA THR A 225 7.69 -7.05 12.70
C THR A 225 8.25 -6.17 13.82
N ASP A 226 8.85 -5.05 13.47
CA ASP A 226 9.39 -4.09 14.45
C ASP A 226 9.77 -2.74 13.81
N VAL A 227 10.24 -1.81 14.65
CA VAL A 227 10.72 -0.51 14.19
C VAL A 227 11.99 -0.60 13.33
N GLY A 228 12.76 -1.68 13.44
CA GLY A 228 14.00 -1.87 12.70
C GLY A 228 15.19 -1.10 13.28
N THR A 229 15.17 -0.77 14.59
CA THR A 229 16.20 0.05 15.24
C THR A 229 16.81 -0.63 16.45
N ASN A 230 18.13 -0.79 16.42
CA ASN A 230 18.92 -1.23 17.57
C ASN A 230 19.97 -0.15 17.91
N TYR A 231 19.81 0.53 19.02
CA TYR A 231 20.73 1.58 19.51
C TYR A 231 21.76 1.06 20.52
N THR A 232 21.84 -0.24 20.75
CA THR A 232 22.75 -0.84 21.75
C THR A 232 23.89 -1.63 21.12
N ASN A 233 23.84 -1.92 19.82
CA ASN A 233 24.84 -2.72 19.11
C ASN A 233 25.91 -1.83 18.44
N ASN A 234 26.57 -0.98 19.25
CA ASN A 234 27.47 0.08 18.77
C ASN A 234 28.71 -0.45 18.04
N SER A 235 29.18 -1.67 18.36
CA SER A 235 30.38 -2.25 17.76
C SER A 235 30.17 -2.83 16.35
N SER A 236 28.91 -3.06 15.94
CA SER A 236 28.58 -3.70 14.66
C SER A 236 28.51 -2.72 13.49
N HIS A 237 28.58 -1.41 13.75
CA HIS A 237 28.51 -0.40 12.71
C HIS A 237 29.37 0.82 13.05
N GLN A 238 29.59 1.68 12.05
CA GLN A 238 30.42 2.86 12.21
C GLN A 238 29.69 4.11 11.70
N THR A 239 29.83 5.21 12.44
CA THR A 239 29.41 6.56 11.99
C THR A 239 30.63 7.48 12.04
N VAL A 240 31.02 8.01 10.88
CA VAL A 240 32.09 9.01 10.78
C VAL A 240 31.46 10.36 10.45
N LEU A 241 31.66 11.32 11.36
CA LEU A 241 31.28 12.71 11.13
C LEU A 241 32.43 13.45 10.44
N SER A 242 32.12 14.18 9.39
CA SER A 242 32.98 15.20 8.80
C SER A 242 32.20 16.49 8.57
N GLN A 243 32.88 17.63 8.61
CA GLN A 243 32.31 18.95 8.32
C GLN A 243 32.94 19.47 7.04
N PRO A 244 32.29 19.33 5.87
CA PRO A 244 32.79 19.81 4.59
C PRO A 244 32.95 21.34 4.56
N ASP A 245 32.10 22.04 5.29
CA ASP A 245 32.14 23.50 5.50
C ASP A 245 31.54 23.86 6.89
N GLU A 246 31.53 25.14 7.24
CA GLU A 246 31.05 25.63 8.54
C GLU A 246 29.52 25.45 8.75
N LEU A 247 28.77 25.30 7.67
CA LEU A 247 27.30 25.22 7.66
C LEU A 247 26.78 23.83 7.28
N SER A 248 27.63 22.81 7.34
CA SER A 248 27.23 21.46 6.99
C SER A 248 27.91 20.37 7.82
N ALA A 249 27.28 19.22 7.88
CA ALA A 249 27.80 17.98 8.45
C ALA A 249 27.47 16.81 7.56
N LEU A 250 28.45 15.94 7.34
CA LEU A 250 28.31 14.69 6.61
C LEU A 250 28.56 13.50 7.53
N PHE A 251 27.56 12.67 7.72
CA PHE A 251 27.66 11.40 8.41
C PHE A 251 27.84 10.27 7.39
N SER A 252 29.00 9.64 7.39
CA SER A 252 29.26 8.42 6.63
C SER A 252 28.91 7.22 7.50
N ARG A 253 27.90 6.46 7.07
CA ARG A 253 27.41 5.29 7.78
C ARG A 253 27.94 4.03 7.11
N LYS A 254 28.53 3.12 7.90
CA LYS A 254 28.97 1.81 7.45
C LYS A 254 28.36 0.75 8.35
N LEU A 255 27.67 -0.23 7.75
CA LEU A 255 27.01 -1.35 8.41
C LEU A 255 27.42 -2.64 7.68
N ASP A 256 28.31 -3.42 8.27
CA ASP A 256 28.90 -4.60 7.62
C ASP A 256 29.45 -4.26 6.20
N ASN A 257 28.77 -4.73 5.15
CA ASN A 257 29.14 -4.45 3.75
C ASN A 257 28.38 -3.27 3.13
N ASP A 258 27.37 -2.72 3.82
CA ASP A 258 26.54 -1.66 3.30
C ASP A 258 27.03 -0.29 3.79
N GLN A 259 26.83 0.73 2.95
CA GLN A 259 27.21 2.08 3.25
C GLN A 259 26.15 3.07 2.74
N TYR A 260 25.90 4.11 3.52
CA TYR A 260 25.08 5.25 3.09
C TYR A 260 25.53 6.54 3.78
N TYR A 261 24.95 7.65 3.36
CA TYR A 261 25.35 8.98 3.79
C TYR A 261 24.15 9.79 4.23
N VAL A 262 24.33 10.57 5.30
CA VAL A 262 23.36 11.56 5.75
C VAL A 262 24.07 12.91 5.81
N THR A 263 23.52 13.90 5.08
CA THR A 263 24.08 15.26 5.06
C THR A 263 23.09 16.23 5.70
N ALA A 264 23.51 16.92 6.72
CA ALA A 264 22.79 18.03 7.31
C ALA A 264 23.40 19.35 6.84
N LYS A 265 22.56 20.30 6.43
CA LYS A 265 22.96 21.66 6.05
C LYS A 265 22.05 22.68 6.73
N TRP A 266 22.62 23.71 7.27
CA TRP A 266 21.91 24.75 8.00
C TRP A 266 22.31 26.15 7.52
N LYS A 267 21.54 27.16 7.92
CA LYS A 267 21.67 28.51 7.40
C LYS A 267 22.58 29.39 8.26
N ASP A 268 22.43 29.31 9.58
CA ASP A 268 23.08 30.20 10.54
C ASP A 268 24.14 29.43 11.35
N ASP A 269 24.95 30.11 12.16
CA ASP A 269 26.00 29.46 12.94
C ASP A 269 25.47 28.39 13.90
N ALA A 270 26.15 27.26 13.94
CA ALA A 270 25.84 26.13 14.83
C ALA A 270 27.08 25.29 15.11
N THR A 271 27.09 24.63 16.24
CA THR A 271 28.19 23.73 16.64
C THR A 271 27.67 22.29 16.68
N ILE A 272 28.31 21.40 15.91
CA ILE A 272 28.00 19.97 15.99
C ILE A 272 29.03 19.26 16.87
N SER A 273 28.56 18.36 17.72
CA SER A 273 29.41 17.55 18.61
C SER A 273 28.94 16.10 18.66
N LYS A 274 29.91 15.19 18.76
CA LYS A 274 29.66 13.77 19.02
C LYS A 274 29.32 13.62 20.51
N THR A 275 28.20 12.97 20.84
CA THR A 275 27.72 12.72 22.21
C THR A 275 27.70 11.23 22.55
N GLY A 276 27.77 10.36 21.57
CA GLY A 276 27.89 8.89 21.69
C GLY A 276 28.51 8.31 20.44
N ASP A 277 28.64 6.99 20.36
CA ASP A 277 29.26 6.35 19.18
C ASP A 277 28.53 6.67 17.87
N HIS A 278 27.21 6.74 17.97
CA HIS A 278 26.32 7.00 16.82
C HIS A 278 25.33 8.13 17.12
N ASP A 279 25.59 8.91 18.16
CA ASP A 279 24.79 10.05 18.63
C ASP A 279 25.56 11.36 18.45
N PHE A 280 24.88 12.38 17.91
CA PHE A 280 25.44 13.70 17.66
C PHE A 280 24.40 14.77 17.97
N ASN A 281 24.85 15.88 18.53
CA ASN A 281 24.04 17.05 18.79
C ASN A 281 24.53 18.26 17.98
N LEU A 282 23.62 18.89 17.25
CA LEU A 282 23.83 20.19 16.63
C LEU A 282 23.20 21.25 17.54
N LEU A 283 24.01 22.15 18.04
CA LEU A 283 23.63 23.28 18.90
C LEU A 283 23.60 24.56 18.06
N PRO A 284 22.43 25.10 17.71
CA PRO A 284 22.34 26.38 17.03
C PRO A 284 22.81 27.54 17.90
N ASN A 285 23.61 28.46 17.35
CA ASN A 285 23.92 29.75 17.95
C ASN A 285 22.95 30.84 17.42
N ALA A 286 21.65 30.58 17.48
CA ALA A 286 20.63 31.34 16.77
C ALA A 286 19.89 32.32 17.69
N ASN A 287 19.44 33.44 17.15
CA ASN A 287 18.64 34.47 17.83
C ASN A 287 17.13 34.18 17.73
N GLY A 288 16.71 32.94 18.04
CA GLY A 288 15.30 32.56 18.15
C GLY A 288 14.70 31.91 16.91
N SER A 289 15.44 31.80 15.78
CA SER A 289 15.02 31.06 14.60
C SER A 289 16.20 30.29 14.01
N PHE A 290 15.95 29.06 13.48
CA PHE A 290 16.97 28.23 12.87
C PHE A 290 16.36 27.39 11.73
N GLU A 291 17.10 27.25 10.62
CA GLU A 291 16.67 26.47 9.47
C GLU A 291 17.71 25.38 9.14
N ILE A 292 17.27 24.16 8.92
CA ILE A 292 18.09 23.02 8.58
C ILE A 292 17.43 22.14 7.53
N SER A 293 18.21 21.56 6.63
CA SER A 293 17.80 20.47 5.74
C SER A 293 18.66 19.24 6.00
N VAL A 294 18.05 18.04 5.90
CA VAL A 294 18.74 16.76 6.08
C VAL A 294 18.42 15.85 4.91
N SER A 295 19.45 15.38 4.20
CA SER A 295 19.32 14.45 3.08
C SER A 295 19.89 13.08 3.40
N PHE A 296 19.30 12.05 2.82
CA PHE A 296 19.70 10.65 2.93
C PHE A 296 20.05 10.12 1.54
N SER A 297 21.18 9.43 1.37
CA SER A 297 21.63 8.97 0.07
C SER A 297 22.48 7.69 0.16
N PRO A 298 22.31 6.73 -0.76
CA PRO A 298 23.24 5.60 -0.87
C PRO A 298 24.62 6.04 -1.38
N GLU A 299 24.71 7.20 -2.03
CA GLU A 299 25.94 7.73 -2.62
C GLU A 299 26.44 8.97 -1.87
N LYS A 300 27.79 9.11 -1.80
CA LYS A 300 28.42 10.29 -1.22
C LYS A 300 28.25 11.49 -2.15
N THR A 301 27.37 12.39 -1.80
CA THR A 301 27.15 13.65 -2.52
C THR A 301 27.64 14.84 -1.69
N ILE A 302 28.49 15.69 -2.30
CA ILE A 302 29.16 16.84 -1.62
C ILE A 302 28.28 18.08 -1.74
N ASN A 303 27.17 18.22 -1.94
CA ASN A 303 26.25 19.39 -1.91
C ASN A 303 24.82 18.97 -2.33
N PRO A 304 24.22 17.99 -1.65
CA PRO A 304 22.94 17.47 -2.09
C PRO A 304 21.76 18.35 -1.68
N ASN A 305 21.99 19.35 -0.82
CA ASN A 305 20.89 19.95 -0.06
C ASN A 305 20.40 21.23 -0.68
N SER A 306 19.09 21.27 -0.84
CA SER A 306 18.33 22.47 -1.11
C SER A 306 18.09 23.25 0.21
N THR A 307 17.87 24.55 0.10
CA THR A 307 17.46 25.41 1.22
C THR A 307 16.04 25.04 1.71
N PHE A 308 15.69 25.48 2.91
CA PHE A 308 14.32 25.30 3.44
C PHE A 308 13.26 25.79 2.43
N ASN A 309 13.44 26.97 1.85
CA ASN A 309 12.46 27.55 0.91
C ASN A 309 12.33 26.74 -0.40
N GLU A 310 13.42 26.15 -0.88
CA GLU A 310 13.39 25.30 -2.09
C GLU A 310 12.63 24.00 -1.83
N ILE A 311 12.83 23.38 -0.65
CA ILE A 311 12.13 22.15 -0.26
C ILE A 311 10.66 22.44 0.03
N GLU A 312 10.33 23.54 0.72
CA GLU A 312 8.96 24.02 0.89
C GLU A 312 8.26 24.15 -0.46
N LYS A 313 8.87 24.88 -1.41
CA LYS A 313 8.33 25.07 -2.74
C LYS A 313 8.15 23.73 -3.49
N SER A 314 9.12 22.83 -3.40
CA SER A 314 9.06 21.48 -3.98
C SER A 314 7.88 20.70 -3.42
N SER A 315 7.74 20.63 -2.09
CA SER A 315 6.64 19.96 -1.40
C SER A 315 5.29 20.51 -1.81
N VAL A 316 5.08 21.83 -1.68
CA VAL A 316 3.82 22.50 -2.01
C VAL A 316 3.43 22.26 -3.45
N SER A 317 4.35 22.46 -4.40
CA SER A 317 4.04 22.25 -5.84
C SER A 317 3.79 20.78 -6.18
N GLY A 318 4.53 19.86 -5.56
CA GLY A 318 4.34 18.42 -5.76
C GLY A 318 2.97 17.93 -5.27
N TRP A 319 2.54 18.38 -4.10
CA TRP A 319 1.22 18.06 -3.56
C TRP A 319 0.10 18.74 -4.33
N GLU A 320 0.24 20.01 -4.69
CA GLU A 320 -0.74 20.71 -5.52
C GLU A 320 -0.94 19.99 -6.87
N LYS A 321 0.15 19.60 -7.53
CA LYS A 321 0.09 18.78 -8.75
C LYS A 321 -0.63 17.45 -8.52
N PHE A 322 -0.37 16.76 -7.40
CA PHE A 322 -1.05 15.51 -7.07
C PHE A 322 -2.56 15.69 -6.88
N TRP A 323 -2.99 16.67 -6.09
CA TRP A 323 -4.40 16.93 -5.81
C TRP A 323 -5.16 17.46 -7.02
N LEU A 324 -4.52 18.25 -7.86
CA LEU A 324 -5.13 18.77 -9.09
C LEU A 324 -5.16 17.74 -10.23
N SER A 325 -4.34 16.68 -10.17
CA SER A 325 -4.38 15.57 -11.11
C SER A 325 -5.42 14.53 -10.72
N GLY A 326 -5.83 13.69 -11.69
CA GLY A 326 -6.70 12.54 -11.43
C GLY A 326 -8.09 12.92 -10.92
N ALA A 327 -8.66 12.00 -10.14
CA ALA A 327 -10.03 12.09 -9.65
C ALA A 327 -10.16 12.89 -8.34
N ALA A 328 -11.39 13.33 -8.06
CA ALA A 328 -11.80 13.93 -6.79
C ALA A 328 -13.20 13.46 -6.40
N ILE A 329 -13.51 13.50 -5.12
CA ILE A 329 -14.84 13.23 -4.56
C ILE A 329 -15.16 14.29 -3.50
N ASP A 330 -16.44 14.64 -3.37
CA ASP A 330 -16.97 15.54 -2.35
C ASP A 330 -18.32 15.03 -1.87
N LEU A 331 -18.41 14.68 -0.61
CA LEU A 331 -19.60 14.17 0.06
C LEU A 331 -20.35 15.24 0.85
N LYS A 332 -19.90 16.52 0.78
CA LYS A 332 -20.50 17.62 1.53
C LYS A 332 -21.97 17.81 1.17
N GLY A 333 -22.79 17.91 2.21
CA GLY A 333 -24.23 18.05 2.10
C GLY A 333 -24.98 16.72 2.13
N SER A 334 -24.30 15.60 2.27
CA SER A 334 -24.91 14.35 2.72
C SER A 334 -25.45 14.50 4.15
N THR A 335 -26.53 13.79 4.47
CA THR A 335 -27.15 13.80 5.80
C THR A 335 -26.97 12.46 6.53
N ASP A 336 -26.36 11.46 5.89
CA ASP A 336 -25.88 10.27 6.58
C ASP A 336 -24.71 10.65 7.47
N ASN A 337 -24.74 10.24 8.74
CA ASN A 337 -23.74 10.61 9.75
C ASN A 337 -22.35 10.00 9.49
N ARG A 338 -22.24 9.05 8.57
CA ARG A 338 -20.97 8.43 8.17
C ARG A 338 -20.25 9.18 7.04
N ALA A 339 -20.92 10.12 6.39
CA ALA A 339 -20.40 10.74 5.18
C ALA A 339 -19.10 11.54 5.41
N ASP A 340 -19.02 12.33 6.48
CA ASP A 340 -17.83 13.11 6.81
C ASP A 340 -16.64 12.21 7.14
N GLU A 341 -16.87 11.13 7.90
CA GLU A 341 -15.83 10.14 8.20
C GLU A 341 -15.40 9.37 6.96
N LEU A 342 -16.32 9.02 6.05
CA LEU A 342 -15.97 8.38 4.79
C LEU A 342 -15.07 9.30 3.93
N GLU A 343 -15.43 10.57 3.82
CA GLU A 343 -14.62 11.55 3.08
C GLU A 343 -13.23 11.72 3.72
N ARG A 344 -13.15 11.78 5.06
CA ARG A 344 -11.87 11.82 5.78
C ARG A 344 -11.01 10.60 5.45
N ARG A 345 -11.57 9.38 5.54
CA ARG A 345 -10.85 8.14 5.20
C ARG A 345 -10.36 8.16 3.75
N ILE A 346 -11.16 8.64 2.80
CA ILE A 346 -10.80 8.72 1.39
C ILE A 346 -9.63 9.71 1.18
N ILE A 347 -9.71 10.91 1.72
CA ILE A 347 -8.67 11.93 1.55
C ILE A 347 -7.36 11.50 2.20
N LEU A 348 -7.41 11.03 3.44
CA LEU A 348 -6.20 10.58 4.14
C LEU A 348 -5.60 9.31 3.53
N SER A 349 -6.42 8.40 3.00
CA SER A 349 -5.90 7.23 2.27
C SER A 349 -5.18 7.62 0.99
N GLN A 350 -5.65 8.61 0.23
CA GLN A 350 -4.93 9.14 -0.94
C GLN A 350 -3.58 9.75 -0.54
N TYR A 351 -3.57 10.53 0.55
CA TYR A 351 -2.35 11.11 1.09
C TYR A 351 -1.33 10.03 1.49
N LEU A 352 -1.75 9.09 2.33
CA LEU A 352 -0.87 8.06 2.89
C LEU A 352 -0.32 7.09 1.83
N THR A 353 -1.16 6.64 0.90
CA THR A 353 -0.70 5.79 -0.20
C THR A 353 0.29 6.53 -1.11
N ARG A 354 0.07 7.83 -1.37
CA ARG A 354 1.01 8.66 -2.13
C ARG A 354 2.34 8.81 -1.40
N VAL A 355 2.34 8.97 -0.08
CA VAL A 355 3.56 9.11 0.73
C VAL A 355 4.35 7.81 0.82
N GLN A 356 3.68 6.65 0.93
CA GLN A 356 4.30 5.41 1.40
C GLN A 356 4.29 4.26 0.39
N CYS A 357 3.45 4.32 -0.66
CA CYS A 357 3.25 3.19 -1.59
C CYS A 357 3.51 3.54 -3.06
N ALA A 358 3.87 4.79 -3.38
CA ALA A 358 4.05 5.28 -4.76
C ALA A 358 5.51 5.22 -5.23
N GLY A 359 6.27 4.22 -4.77
CA GLY A 359 7.67 3.98 -5.11
C GLY A 359 7.86 3.23 -6.44
N ASN A 360 9.09 2.75 -6.64
CA ASN A 360 9.51 2.07 -7.88
C ASN A 360 9.33 0.54 -7.83
N PHE A 361 8.86 -0.02 -6.72
CA PHE A 361 8.54 -1.45 -6.56
C PHE A 361 7.39 -1.66 -5.55
N PRO A 362 6.76 -2.85 -5.50
CA PRO A 362 5.69 -3.14 -4.56
C PRO A 362 6.13 -2.91 -3.10
N PRO A 363 5.36 -2.18 -2.28
CA PRO A 363 5.73 -1.90 -0.90
C PRO A 363 5.48 -3.10 0.02
N GLN A 364 6.04 -3.04 1.23
CA GLN A 364 5.55 -3.84 2.36
C GLN A 364 4.20 -3.30 2.86
N GLU A 365 3.47 -4.06 3.67
CA GLU A 365 2.14 -3.67 4.15
C GLU A 365 2.13 -2.41 5.02
N THR A 366 3.21 -2.17 5.76
CA THR A 366 3.41 -0.99 6.61
C THR A 366 4.05 0.19 5.87
N GLY A 367 4.18 0.11 4.54
CA GLY A 367 4.75 1.17 3.70
C GLY A 367 6.20 1.51 4.04
N LEU A 368 6.46 2.78 4.36
CA LEU A 368 7.78 3.32 4.68
C LEU A 368 7.85 3.85 6.13
N THR A 369 7.14 3.22 7.07
CA THR A 369 7.15 3.66 8.48
C THR A 369 7.94 2.70 9.35
N TYR A 370 7.64 1.41 9.30
CA TYR A 370 8.38 0.38 10.03
C TYR A 370 8.28 -0.98 9.31
N ASN A 371 9.01 -1.99 9.80
CA ASN A 371 9.11 -3.27 9.12
C ASN A 371 7.96 -4.21 9.48
N SER A 372 7.32 -4.79 8.46
CA SER A 372 6.42 -5.93 8.58
C SER A 372 6.93 -7.06 7.69
N TRP A 373 6.83 -8.30 8.17
CA TRP A 373 7.35 -9.48 7.47
C TRP A 373 8.80 -9.27 6.99
N PHE A 374 9.69 -8.86 7.91
CA PHE A 374 11.10 -8.52 7.63
C PHE A 374 11.27 -7.36 6.61
N GLY A 375 10.28 -6.52 6.41
CA GLY A 375 10.33 -5.41 5.45
C GLY A 375 10.19 -5.82 3.98
N LYS A 376 9.76 -7.04 3.71
CA LYS A 376 9.69 -7.57 2.34
C LYS A 376 8.56 -6.95 1.52
N PRO A 377 8.78 -6.62 0.24
CA PRO A 377 7.73 -6.33 -0.73
C PRO A 377 6.68 -7.46 -0.83
N HIS A 378 5.39 -7.07 -0.86
CA HIS A 378 4.26 -8.00 -0.93
C HIS A 378 3.56 -7.90 -2.27
N MET A 379 3.78 -8.90 -3.15
CA MET A 379 3.12 -8.96 -4.46
C MET A 379 1.63 -9.29 -4.33
N GLU A 380 1.23 -10.05 -3.32
CA GLU A 380 -0.19 -10.34 -3.07
C GLU A 380 -0.98 -9.10 -2.71
N MET A 381 -0.38 -8.19 -1.91
CA MET A 381 -1.00 -6.94 -1.52
C MET A 381 -0.86 -5.84 -2.57
N TYR A 382 -0.10 -6.08 -3.64
CA TYR A 382 0.18 -5.01 -4.61
C TYR A 382 -1.07 -4.53 -5.34
N TRP A 383 -2.07 -5.38 -5.56
CA TRP A 383 -3.36 -4.94 -6.07
C TRP A 383 -4.02 -3.90 -5.13
N TRP A 384 -4.03 -4.20 -3.84
CA TRP A 384 -4.59 -3.31 -2.80
C TRP A 384 -3.79 -2.03 -2.64
N HIS A 385 -2.47 -2.07 -2.81
CA HIS A 385 -1.62 -0.88 -2.74
C HIS A 385 -1.70 0.02 -3.98
N ALA A 386 -2.02 -0.49 -5.18
CA ALA A 386 -1.69 0.21 -6.41
C ALA A 386 -2.82 0.30 -7.46
N ALA A 387 -3.80 -0.62 -7.48
CA ALA A 387 -4.88 -0.61 -8.48
C ALA A 387 -5.66 0.72 -8.46
N HIS A 388 -5.85 1.29 -7.27
CA HIS A 388 -6.55 2.56 -7.11
C HIS A 388 -5.88 3.74 -7.85
N TYR A 389 -4.56 3.74 -8.07
CA TYR A 389 -3.93 4.84 -8.82
C TYR A 389 -4.52 4.97 -10.23
N ALA A 390 -4.67 3.86 -10.96
CA ALA A 390 -5.29 3.88 -12.27
C ALA A 390 -6.79 4.24 -12.19
N LEU A 391 -7.51 3.72 -11.20
CA LEU A 391 -8.93 4.01 -10.99
C LEU A 391 -9.19 5.47 -10.61
N TRP A 392 -8.22 6.12 -9.98
CA TRP A 392 -8.25 7.55 -9.64
C TRP A 392 -7.54 8.43 -10.68
N GLY A 393 -7.20 7.89 -11.87
CA GLY A 393 -6.63 8.67 -12.98
C GLY A 393 -5.17 9.11 -12.76
N ARG A 394 -4.42 8.43 -11.92
CA ARG A 394 -2.98 8.64 -11.64
C ARG A 394 -2.15 7.44 -12.06
N THR A 395 -2.34 7.02 -13.30
CA THR A 395 -1.77 5.79 -13.87
C THR A 395 -0.23 5.79 -13.86
N ASP A 396 0.40 6.96 -13.92
CA ASP A 396 1.85 7.14 -13.80
C ASP A 396 2.43 6.60 -12.48
N LEU A 397 1.67 6.70 -11.39
CA LEU A 397 2.08 6.14 -10.09
C LEU A 397 2.03 4.60 -10.09
N LEU A 398 1.02 4.01 -10.75
CA LEU A 398 0.98 2.56 -10.94
C LEU A 398 2.13 2.08 -11.83
N GLU A 399 2.40 2.78 -12.93
CA GLU A 399 3.46 2.40 -13.88
C GLU A 399 4.84 2.37 -13.26
N LYS A 400 5.13 3.24 -12.28
CA LYS A 400 6.40 3.23 -11.55
C LYS A 400 6.65 1.87 -10.90
N GLY A 401 5.75 1.39 -10.07
CA GLY A 401 5.88 0.10 -9.40
C GLY A 401 5.80 -1.08 -10.35
N MET A 402 5.00 -0.98 -11.43
CA MET A 402 4.93 -2.03 -12.46
C MET A 402 6.23 -2.25 -13.20
N ASN A 403 7.11 -1.25 -13.29
CA ASN A 403 8.42 -1.41 -13.92
C ASN A 403 9.31 -2.42 -13.19
N TRP A 404 9.12 -2.61 -11.88
CA TRP A 404 9.84 -3.60 -11.10
C TRP A 404 9.65 -5.03 -11.62
N TYR A 405 8.47 -5.39 -12.13
CA TYR A 405 8.20 -6.73 -12.67
C TYR A 405 9.10 -7.09 -13.86
N PHE A 406 9.59 -6.09 -14.61
CA PHE A 406 10.55 -6.34 -15.69
C PHE A 406 11.94 -6.71 -15.13
N SER A 407 12.39 -6.08 -14.06
CA SER A 407 13.66 -6.42 -13.42
C SER A 407 13.62 -7.76 -12.69
N ALA A 408 12.48 -8.12 -12.11
CA ALA A 408 12.28 -9.40 -11.42
C ALA A 408 11.93 -10.58 -12.37
N TYR A 409 11.78 -10.32 -13.68
CA TYR A 409 11.23 -11.30 -14.63
C TYR A 409 12.03 -12.60 -14.71
N GLU A 410 13.35 -12.52 -14.84
CA GLU A 410 14.21 -13.70 -14.98
C GLU A 410 14.21 -14.57 -13.71
N GLY A 411 14.21 -13.94 -12.54
CA GLY A 411 14.03 -14.66 -11.26
C GLY A 411 12.68 -15.39 -11.18
N ALA A 412 11.62 -14.77 -11.70
CA ALA A 412 10.29 -15.38 -11.76
C ALA A 412 10.23 -16.56 -12.78
N VAL A 413 11.01 -16.51 -13.88
CA VAL A 413 11.20 -17.65 -14.80
C VAL A 413 11.87 -18.81 -14.08
N ASP A 414 12.94 -18.54 -13.33
CA ASP A 414 13.67 -19.59 -12.59
C ASP A 414 12.79 -20.26 -11.52
N ILE A 415 11.92 -19.50 -10.86
CA ILE A 415 10.95 -20.06 -9.91
C ILE A 415 9.94 -20.97 -10.62
N ALA A 416 9.35 -20.54 -11.73
CA ALA A 416 8.42 -21.36 -12.51
C ALA A 416 9.08 -22.67 -12.96
N LYS A 417 10.27 -22.58 -13.58
CA LYS A 417 11.05 -23.73 -14.05
C LYS A 417 11.39 -24.72 -12.94
N ARG A 418 11.82 -24.21 -11.77
CA ARG A 418 12.15 -25.02 -10.60
C ARG A 418 10.93 -25.77 -10.06
N GLN A 419 9.74 -25.19 -10.19
CA GLN A 419 8.48 -25.82 -9.82
C GLN A 419 7.89 -26.71 -10.91
N GLY A 420 8.55 -26.81 -12.09
CA GLY A 420 8.14 -27.65 -13.19
C GLY A 420 7.16 -26.99 -14.17
N TYR A 421 6.98 -25.68 -14.11
CA TYR A 421 6.02 -24.93 -14.92
C TYR A 421 6.71 -24.07 -15.98
N LYS A 422 5.93 -23.65 -16.99
CA LYS A 422 6.34 -22.68 -18.01
C LYS A 422 6.12 -21.24 -17.51
N GLY A 423 6.61 -20.26 -18.26
CA GLY A 423 6.33 -18.84 -18.04
C GLY A 423 7.01 -18.26 -16.79
N VAL A 424 6.31 -17.41 -16.05
CA VAL A 424 6.83 -16.70 -14.88
C VAL A 424 5.94 -16.90 -13.65
N ARG A 425 6.57 -17.23 -12.50
CA ARG A 425 5.91 -17.40 -11.22
C ARG A 425 6.15 -16.19 -10.31
N TRP A 426 5.10 -15.41 -10.05
CA TRP A 426 5.13 -14.31 -9.08
C TRP A 426 4.84 -14.84 -7.68
N GLN A 427 5.81 -14.68 -6.77
CA GLN A 427 5.66 -15.14 -5.38
C GLN A 427 4.89 -14.13 -4.53
N LYS A 428 4.40 -14.56 -3.34
CA LYS A 428 3.75 -13.69 -2.35
C LYS A 428 4.66 -12.56 -1.92
N MET A 429 5.85 -12.94 -1.47
CA MET A 429 6.86 -12.03 -0.92
C MET A 429 8.22 -12.28 -1.56
N THR A 430 8.90 -11.20 -1.88
CA THR A 430 10.29 -11.21 -2.35
C THR A 430 11.09 -10.10 -1.64
N ASP A 431 12.39 -10.09 -1.85
CA ASP A 431 13.16 -8.88 -1.61
C ASP A 431 12.97 -7.87 -2.77
N HIS A 432 13.67 -6.73 -2.69
CA HIS A 432 13.62 -5.70 -3.72
C HIS A 432 14.23 -6.14 -5.08
N ALA A 433 15.08 -7.19 -5.08
CA ALA A 433 15.65 -7.77 -6.30
C ALA A 433 14.79 -8.88 -6.89
N GLY A 434 13.69 -9.26 -6.26
CA GLY A 434 12.79 -10.31 -6.72
C GLY A 434 13.13 -11.72 -6.23
N VAL A 435 14.09 -11.86 -5.31
CA VAL A 435 14.40 -13.15 -4.67
C VAL A 435 13.30 -13.47 -3.67
N GLU A 436 12.69 -14.65 -3.81
CA GLU A 436 11.59 -15.07 -2.94
C GLU A 436 12.01 -15.23 -1.47
N SER A 437 11.09 -14.90 -0.56
CA SER A 437 11.25 -15.12 0.87
C SER A 437 10.71 -16.51 1.24
N PRO A 438 11.51 -17.41 1.84
CA PRO A 438 11.06 -18.75 2.19
C PRO A 438 9.89 -18.75 3.17
N TRP A 439 8.72 -19.22 2.75
CA TRP A 439 7.54 -19.27 3.62
C TRP A 439 6.56 -20.35 3.20
N SER A 440 6.12 -21.19 4.17
CA SER A 440 5.24 -22.33 3.89
C SER A 440 3.82 -21.95 3.43
N VAL A 441 3.33 -20.75 3.75
CA VAL A 441 2.08 -20.22 3.20
C VAL A 441 2.36 -19.55 1.86
N GLY A 442 3.25 -18.58 1.84
CA GLY A 442 3.50 -17.72 0.67
C GLY A 442 3.91 -18.46 -0.59
N SER A 443 4.64 -19.57 -0.45
CA SER A 443 5.06 -20.38 -1.60
C SER A 443 3.91 -21.07 -2.33
N PHE A 444 2.77 -21.26 -1.67
CA PHE A 444 1.58 -21.92 -2.21
C PHE A 444 0.43 -20.97 -2.56
N LEU A 445 0.54 -19.68 -2.22
CA LEU A 445 -0.42 -18.68 -2.68
C LEU A 445 -0.30 -18.47 -4.18
N ILE A 446 -1.43 -18.42 -4.88
CA ILE A 446 -1.47 -18.23 -6.33
C ILE A 446 -2.32 -17.02 -6.77
N TRP A 447 -3.14 -16.46 -5.90
CA TRP A 447 -4.06 -15.37 -6.28
C TRP A 447 -3.37 -14.06 -6.69
N GLN A 448 -2.09 -13.86 -6.32
CA GLN A 448 -1.27 -12.75 -6.81
C GLN A 448 -0.73 -12.96 -8.22
N GLN A 449 -0.74 -14.18 -8.73
CA GLN A 449 -0.20 -14.50 -10.06
C GLN A 449 -0.86 -13.70 -11.19
N PRO A 450 -2.19 -13.50 -11.22
CA PRO A 450 -2.85 -12.69 -12.23
C PRO A 450 -2.76 -11.17 -12.01
N HIS A 451 -2.27 -10.69 -10.88
CA HIS A 451 -2.27 -9.23 -10.57
C HIS A 451 -1.58 -8.41 -11.64
N VAL A 452 -0.46 -8.89 -12.18
CA VAL A 452 0.28 -8.16 -13.21
C VAL A 452 -0.55 -7.99 -14.50
N ILE A 453 -1.37 -8.98 -14.85
CA ILE A 453 -2.29 -8.91 -15.99
C ILE A 453 -3.40 -7.89 -15.70
N TYR A 454 -3.96 -7.91 -14.49
CA TYR A 454 -5.00 -6.98 -14.07
C TYR A 454 -4.51 -5.51 -14.10
N LEU A 455 -3.36 -5.26 -13.50
CA LEU A 455 -2.79 -3.93 -13.40
C LEU A 455 -2.38 -3.38 -14.78
N ALA A 456 -1.81 -4.21 -15.64
CA ALA A 456 -1.51 -3.84 -17.02
C ALA A 456 -2.78 -3.55 -17.83
N GLU A 457 -3.88 -4.30 -17.64
CA GLU A 457 -5.17 -4.02 -18.28
C GLU A 457 -5.75 -2.67 -17.79
N LEU A 458 -5.61 -2.32 -16.50
CA LEU A 458 -6.01 -1.00 -16.00
C LEU A 458 -5.21 0.12 -16.66
N ILE A 459 -3.90 -0.06 -16.84
CA ILE A 459 -3.05 0.91 -17.56
C ILE A 459 -3.53 1.06 -19.00
N TYR A 460 -3.77 -0.05 -19.70
CA TYR A 460 -4.27 -0.02 -21.07
C TYR A 460 -5.64 0.67 -21.19
N ARG A 461 -6.57 0.38 -20.28
CA ARG A 461 -7.91 1.01 -20.29
C ARG A 461 -7.85 2.53 -20.10
N ASN A 462 -6.86 3.03 -19.36
CA ASN A 462 -6.64 4.48 -19.20
C ASN A 462 -5.93 5.11 -20.41
N ASN A 463 -5.08 4.34 -21.11
CA ASN A 463 -4.31 4.78 -22.27
C ASN A 463 -4.27 3.67 -23.34
N PRO A 464 -5.37 3.46 -24.09
CA PRO A 464 -5.44 2.41 -25.11
C PRO A 464 -4.54 2.75 -26.30
N SER A 465 -3.29 2.28 -26.25
CA SER A 465 -2.28 2.53 -27.26
C SER A 465 -1.45 1.28 -27.56
N LYS A 466 -0.92 1.21 -28.79
CA LYS A 466 0.00 0.13 -29.20
C LYS A 466 1.26 0.10 -28.33
N ALA A 467 1.76 1.25 -27.93
CA ALA A 467 2.94 1.36 -27.07
C ALA A 467 2.72 0.69 -25.69
N VAL A 468 1.54 0.83 -25.09
CA VAL A 468 1.20 0.13 -23.84
C VAL A 468 1.12 -1.37 -24.05
N LEU A 469 0.51 -1.83 -25.16
CA LEU A 469 0.45 -3.25 -25.49
C LEU A 469 1.86 -3.85 -25.67
N GLU A 470 2.72 -3.18 -26.45
CA GLU A 470 4.10 -3.62 -26.69
C GLU A 470 4.95 -3.60 -25.43
N LYS A 471 4.75 -2.60 -24.54
CA LYS A 471 5.48 -2.52 -23.27
C LYS A 471 5.17 -3.70 -22.36
N TYR A 472 3.90 -4.02 -22.13
CA TYR A 472 3.51 -5.01 -21.12
C TYR A 472 3.28 -6.43 -21.62
N GLN A 473 3.31 -6.69 -22.95
CA GLN A 473 3.05 -8.01 -23.53
C GLN A 473 3.93 -9.12 -22.92
N LYS A 474 5.23 -8.85 -22.67
CA LYS A 474 6.15 -9.84 -22.07
C LYS A 474 5.66 -10.29 -20.69
N LEU A 475 5.24 -9.36 -19.85
CA LEU A 475 4.75 -9.67 -18.50
C LEU A 475 3.42 -10.46 -18.55
N ILE A 476 2.50 -10.01 -19.39
CA ILE A 476 1.17 -10.65 -19.54
C ILE A 476 1.30 -12.06 -20.09
N PHE A 477 2.08 -12.23 -21.17
CA PHE A 477 2.18 -13.54 -21.82
C PHE A 477 2.97 -14.53 -20.95
N GLY A 478 4.07 -14.10 -20.31
CA GLY A 478 4.78 -14.95 -19.37
C GLY A 478 3.93 -15.38 -18.18
N SER A 479 3.09 -14.48 -17.66
CA SER A 479 2.15 -14.82 -16.59
C SER A 479 1.06 -15.78 -17.05
N ALA A 480 0.48 -15.56 -18.23
CA ALA A 480 -0.53 -16.45 -18.81
C ALA A 480 0.03 -17.84 -19.13
N GLU A 481 1.27 -17.92 -19.63
CA GLU A 481 1.99 -19.17 -19.88
C GLU A 481 2.14 -20.00 -18.59
N PHE A 482 2.54 -19.35 -17.48
CA PHE A 482 2.56 -20.01 -16.18
C PHE A 482 1.17 -20.50 -15.79
N MET A 483 0.17 -19.63 -15.88
CA MET A 483 -1.20 -19.95 -15.48
C MET A 483 -1.79 -21.13 -16.26
N ALA A 484 -1.52 -21.20 -17.55
CA ALA A 484 -1.97 -22.31 -18.37
C ALA A 484 -1.23 -23.61 -18.03
N SER A 485 0.09 -23.55 -17.79
CA SER A 485 0.88 -24.72 -17.41
C SER A 485 0.63 -25.22 -15.99
N PHE A 486 0.13 -24.34 -15.09
CA PHE A 486 -0.20 -24.68 -13.72
C PHE A 486 -1.54 -25.42 -13.59
N ALA A 487 -2.49 -25.13 -14.49
CA ALA A 487 -3.78 -25.78 -14.51
C ALA A 487 -3.64 -27.24 -14.97
N GLU A 488 -4.00 -28.19 -14.11
CA GLU A 488 -3.87 -29.64 -14.37
C GLU A 488 -5.09 -30.17 -15.11
N TYR A 489 -4.87 -30.82 -16.25
CA TYR A 489 -5.93 -31.46 -17.00
C TYR A 489 -6.28 -32.84 -16.43
N ASP A 490 -7.55 -33.01 -16.07
CA ASP A 490 -8.12 -34.28 -15.65
C ASP A 490 -8.89 -34.92 -16.84
N PRO A 491 -8.38 -36.01 -17.44
CA PRO A 491 -9.04 -36.68 -18.57
C PRO A 491 -10.38 -37.37 -18.19
N ALA A 492 -10.58 -37.70 -16.90
CA ALA A 492 -11.80 -38.35 -16.44
C ALA A 492 -12.99 -37.40 -16.45
N THR A 493 -12.76 -36.14 -16.12
CA THR A 493 -13.80 -35.09 -16.11
C THR A 493 -13.75 -34.19 -17.35
N ASN A 494 -12.71 -34.27 -18.17
CA ASN A 494 -12.40 -33.39 -19.29
C ASN A 494 -12.31 -31.91 -18.84
N ARG A 495 -11.67 -31.65 -17.68
CA ARG A 495 -11.56 -30.33 -17.07
C ARG A 495 -10.15 -30.02 -16.63
N TYR A 496 -9.87 -28.72 -16.45
CA TYR A 496 -8.66 -28.23 -15.81
C TYR A 496 -8.93 -27.84 -14.37
N ASN A 497 -8.06 -28.28 -13.45
CA ASN A 497 -8.14 -28.01 -12.02
C ASN A 497 -6.98 -27.12 -11.56
N LEU A 498 -7.20 -26.31 -10.52
CA LEU A 498 -6.14 -25.58 -9.80
C LEU A 498 -5.84 -26.28 -8.48
N GLY A 499 -4.65 -26.84 -8.34
CA GLY A 499 -4.18 -27.55 -7.14
C GLY A 499 -4.26 -29.07 -7.32
N LYS A 500 -3.71 -29.89 -6.44
CA LYS A 500 -3.14 -29.55 -5.11
C LYS A 500 -1.86 -28.72 -5.23
N GLY A 501 -1.33 -28.25 -4.10
CA GLY A 501 -0.18 -27.35 -4.06
C GLY A 501 -0.59 -25.89 -4.05
N ILE A 502 -1.80 -25.59 -3.56
CA ILE A 502 -2.29 -24.23 -3.38
C ILE A 502 -2.75 -23.96 -1.93
N ILE A 503 -2.58 -22.72 -1.53
CA ILE A 503 -3.30 -22.10 -0.44
C ILE A 503 -4.12 -20.95 -1.07
N PRO A 504 -5.44 -20.90 -0.87
CA PRO A 504 -6.27 -19.76 -1.32
C PRO A 504 -5.86 -18.44 -0.66
N ALA A 505 -6.40 -17.32 -1.17
CA ALA A 505 -6.26 -16.02 -0.52
C ALA A 505 -6.72 -16.05 0.96
N GLN A 506 -7.66 -16.91 1.31
CA GLN A 506 -7.97 -17.30 2.69
C GLN A 506 -6.91 -18.30 3.19
N GLU A 507 -5.95 -17.85 3.96
CA GLU A 507 -4.67 -18.55 4.24
C GLU A 507 -4.77 -19.76 5.20
N CYS A 508 -5.93 -20.20 5.61
CA CYS A 508 -6.13 -21.24 6.63
C CYS A 508 -6.14 -22.70 6.12
N TYR A 509 -5.64 -22.95 4.91
CA TYR A 509 -5.72 -24.26 4.23
C TYR A 509 -4.43 -25.06 4.26
N ASN A 510 -4.57 -26.39 4.07
CA ASN A 510 -3.45 -27.30 3.85
C ASN A 510 -3.16 -27.42 2.33
N PRO A 511 -1.98 -27.00 1.85
CA PRO A 511 -1.67 -27.05 0.43
C PRO A 511 -1.62 -28.46 -0.16
N LEU A 512 -1.41 -29.49 0.66
CA LEU A 512 -1.36 -30.89 0.19
C LEU A 512 -2.75 -31.43 -0.21
N GLU A 513 -3.81 -30.79 0.25
CA GLU A 513 -5.20 -31.26 0.13
C GLU A 513 -6.07 -30.30 -0.67
N THR A 514 -5.70 -29.03 -0.73
CA THR A 514 -6.54 -27.95 -1.26
C THR A 514 -6.48 -27.87 -2.78
N PHE A 515 -7.64 -27.74 -3.39
CA PHE A 515 -7.81 -27.51 -4.84
C PHE A 515 -9.13 -26.77 -5.13
N ASN A 516 -9.15 -26.08 -6.28
CA ASN A 516 -10.31 -25.41 -6.87
C ASN A 516 -11.04 -24.45 -5.93
N SER A 517 -10.33 -23.46 -5.39
CA SER A 517 -10.92 -22.35 -4.66
C SER A 517 -11.59 -21.35 -5.64
N PRO A 518 -12.77 -20.82 -5.30
CA PRO A 518 -13.58 -20.02 -6.22
C PRO A 518 -12.91 -18.75 -6.74
N TYR A 519 -12.24 -18.00 -5.86
CA TYR A 519 -11.58 -16.75 -6.25
C TYR A 519 -10.45 -17.01 -7.25
N GLU A 520 -9.60 -17.98 -6.96
CA GLU A 520 -8.47 -18.34 -7.82
C GLU A 520 -8.96 -18.88 -9.17
N LEU A 521 -9.98 -19.72 -9.21
CA LEU A 521 -10.60 -20.19 -10.46
C LEU A 521 -11.15 -19.02 -11.30
N ALA A 522 -11.94 -18.13 -10.68
CA ALA A 522 -12.52 -16.98 -11.36
C ALA A 522 -11.42 -16.03 -11.88
N TYR A 523 -10.37 -15.81 -11.10
CA TYR A 523 -9.26 -14.93 -11.48
C TYR A 523 -8.42 -15.55 -12.61
N TRP A 524 -8.16 -16.86 -12.56
CA TRP A 524 -7.48 -17.58 -13.65
C TRP A 524 -8.21 -17.43 -14.97
N LYS A 525 -9.51 -17.71 -14.99
CA LYS A 525 -10.34 -17.58 -16.17
C LYS A 525 -10.31 -16.17 -16.74
N TRP A 526 -10.59 -15.18 -15.89
CA TRP A 526 -10.63 -13.79 -16.30
C TRP A 526 -9.28 -13.31 -16.86
N ALA A 527 -8.18 -13.62 -16.18
CA ALA A 527 -6.87 -13.14 -16.58
C ALA A 527 -6.37 -13.79 -17.88
N LEU A 528 -6.62 -15.10 -18.08
CA LEU A 528 -6.34 -15.77 -19.35
C LEU A 528 -7.18 -15.18 -20.50
N GLN A 529 -8.46 -14.84 -20.27
CA GLN A 529 -9.29 -14.13 -21.24
C GLN A 529 -8.72 -12.77 -21.60
N VAL A 530 -8.22 -12.01 -20.62
CA VAL A 530 -7.55 -10.73 -20.85
C VAL A 530 -6.27 -10.92 -21.67
N ALA A 531 -5.44 -11.92 -21.34
CA ALA A 531 -4.23 -12.23 -22.10
C ALA A 531 -4.55 -12.57 -23.57
N GLN A 532 -5.63 -13.32 -23.85
CA GLN A 532 -6.11 -13.57 -25.22
C GLN A 532 -6.55 -12.28 -25.91
N LYS A 533 -7.29 -11.38 -25.21
CA LYS A 533 -7.66 -10.05 -25.75
C LYS A 533 -6.42 -9.24 -26.12
N TRP A 534 -5.36 -9.32 -25.33
CA TRP A 534 -4.09 -8.63 -25.64
C TRP A 534 -3.43 -9.18 -26.88
N ARG A 535 -3.42 -10.52 -27.10
CA ARG A 535 -2.94 -11.12 -28.35
C ARG A 535 -3.70 -10.57 -29.56
N VAL A 536 -5.04 -10.55 -29.48
CA VAL A 536 -5.90 -10.02 -30.55
C VAL A 536 -5.64 -8.53 -30.82
N ARG A 537 -5.51 -7.72 -29.77
CA ARG A 537 -5.17 -6.27 -29.89
C ARG A 537 -3.81 -6.04 -30.58
N LEU A 538 -2.87 -6.98 -30.42
CA LEU A 538 -1.56 -6.98 -31.08
C LEU A 538 -1.59 -7.61 -32.51
N GLY A 539 -2.75 -8.04 -33.00
CA GLY A 539 -2.88 -8.72 -34.30
C GLY A 539 -2.42 -10.17 -34.31
N MET A 540 -2.24 -10.78 -33.13
CA MET A 540 -1.85 -12.17 -32.97
C MET A 540 -3.07 -13.08 -32.91
N GLN A 541 -2.92 -14.34 -33.35
CA GLN A 541 -3.97 -15.34 -33.12
C GLN A 541 -4.06 -15.72 -31.64
N PRO A 542 -5.27 -16.02 -31.12
CA PRO A 542 -5.43 -16.59 -29.79
C PRO A 542 -4.54 -17.81 -29.57
N ASP A 543 -4.02 -17.96 -28.36
CA ASP A 543 -3.25 -19.13 -27.99
C ASP A 543 -4.16 -20.33 -27.72
N LYS A 544 -3.85 -21.46 -28.29
CA LYS A 544 -4.71 -22.67 -28.25
C LYS A 544 -4.69 -23.33 -26.86
N GLU A 545 -3.53 -23.36 -26.19
CA GLU A 545 -3.41 -23.95 -24.85
C GLU A 545 -4.21 -23.10 -23.85
N TRP A 546 -4.04 -21.77 -23.88
CA TRP A 546 -4.78 -20.87 -23.01
C TRP A 546 -6.29 -20.96 -23.25
N GLN A 547 -6.69 -21.03 -24.52
CA GLN A 547 -8.11 -21.16 -24.91
C GLN A 547 -8.72 -22.47 -24.37
N ASN A 548 -8.00 -23.56 -24.46
CA ASN A 548 -8.45 -24.86 -23.94
C ASN A 548 -8.62 -24.82 -22.40
N VAL A 549 -7.69 -24.17 -21.69
CA VAL A 549 -7.84 -23.97 -20.23
C VAL A 549 -9.06 -23.10 -19.92
N ILE A 550 -9.26 -21.98 -20.61
CA ILE A 550 -10.41 -21.07 -20.41
C ILE A 550 -11.73 -21.82 -20.57
N GLU A 551 -11.86 -22.65 -21.62
CA GLU A 551 -13.09 -23.38 -21.96
C GLU A 551 -13.39 -24.52 -20.99
N LYS A 552 -12.35 -25.19 -20.49
CA LYS A 552 -12.48 -26.41 -19.68
C LYS A 552 -12.15 -26.21 -18.20
N LEU A 553 -11.90 -24.99 -17.74
CA LEU A 553 -11.63 -24.75 -16.30
C LEU A 553 -12.82 -25.21 -15.47
N THR A 554 -12.53 -25.90 -14.36
CA THR A 554 -13.55 -26.43 -13.46
C THR A 554 -14.45 -25.31 -12.96
N PRO A 555 -15.80 -25.46 -13.01
CA PRO A 555 -16.75 -24.48 -12.46
C PRO A 555 -16.59 -24.34 -10.95
N LEU A 556 -17.07 -23.22 -10.41
CA LEU A 556 -17.05 -22.97 -8.97
C LEU A 556 -17.93 -24.00 -8.23
N ALA A 557 -17.34 -24.72 -7.29
CA ALA A 557 -18.05 -25.71 -6.49
C ALA A 557 -19.08 -25.06 -5.58
N GLN A 558 -20.28 -25.66 -5.49
CA GLN A 558 -21.36 -25.18 -4.66
C GLN A 558 -22.00 -26.34 -3.87
N LYS A 559 -22.65 -25.98 -2.75
CA LYS A 559 -23.50 -26.86 -1.96
C LYS A 559 -24.71 -26.07 -1.46
N ASP A 560 -25.92 -26.60 -1.63
CA ASP A 560 -27.19 -25.98 -1.21
C ASP A 560 -27.41 -24.54 -1.75
N GLY A 561 -26.85 -24.26 -2.94
CA GLY A 561 -26.94 -22.96 -3.59
C GLY A 561 -26.00 -21.89 -3.01
N VAL A 562 -24.95 -22.30 -2.30
CA VAL A 562 -23.88 -21.47 -1.75
C VAL A 562 -22.55 -21.93 -2.32
N TYR A 563 -21.66 -21.04 -2.76
CA TYR A 563 -20.31 -21.41 -3.18
C TYR A 563 -19.52 -21.94 -2.00
N LYS A 564 -18.86 -23.08 -2.18
CA LYS A 564 -17.94 -23.64 -1.18
C LYS A 564 -16.71 -22.74 -1.02
N ALA A 565 -16.06 -22.76 0.12
CA ALA A 565 -14.81 -22.04 0.34
C ALA A 565 -13.65 -22.57 -0.54
N ALA A 566 -13.65 -23.91 -0.79
CA ALA A 566 -12.88 -24.59 -1.82
C ALA A 566 -13.60 -25.91 -2.17
N GLU A 567 -13.42 -26.45 -3.38
CA GLU A 567 -14.04 -27.73 -3.77
C GLU A 567 -13.63 -28.86 -2.83
N SER A 568 -12.36 -28.87 -2.41
CA SER A 568 -11.80 -29.81 -1.44
C SER A 568 -12.38 -29.75 -0.03
N VAL A 569 -13.18 -28.74 0.30
CA VAL A 569 -13.77 -28.52 1.64
C VAL A 569 -15.22 -28.99 1.63
N GLU A 570 -15.55 -30.00 2.43
CA GLU A 570 -16.90 -30.51 2.50
C GLU A 570 -17.82 -29.58 3.31
N ASP A 571 -17.33 -29.05 4.42
CA ASP A 571 -18.04 -28.15 5.30
C ASP A 571 -17.38 -26.78 5.35
N SER A 572 -17.94 -25.82 4.59
CA SER A 572 -17.40 -24.46 4.50
C SER A 572 -17.91 -23.53 5.60
N TYR A 573 -19.18 -23.67 6.04
CA TYR A 573 -19.87 -22.62 6.77
C TYR A 573 -20.73 -23.09 7.95
N SER A 574 -20.62 -24.32 8.42
CA SER A 574 -21.29 -24.71 9.67
C SER A 574 -20.65 -23.99 10.87
N PRO A 575 -21.31 -23.94 12.02
CA PRO A 575 -20.73 -23.34 13.23
C PRO A 575 -19.43 -23.99 13.69
N GLU A 576 -19.20 -25.24 13.32
CA GLU A 576 -17.99 -26.01 13.65
C GLU A 576 -16.90 -25.88 12.58
N SER A 577 -17.20 -25.20 11.47
CA SER A 577 -16.24 -25.05 10.37
C SER A 577 -15.05 -24.18 10.77
N LYS A 578 -13.84 -24.67 10.52
CA LYS A 578 -12.60 -23.92 10.69
C LYS A 578 -12.32 -22.92 9.55
N TYR A 579 -13.20 -22.85 8.56
CA TYR A 579 -13.03 -22.04 7.35
C TYR A 579 -13.87 -20.76 7.36
N THR A 580 -14.42 -20.36 8.51
CA THR A 580 -15.15 -19.10 8.70
C THR A 580 -14.30 -18.00 9.34
N ILE A 581 -12.99 -18.05 9.10
CA ILE A 581 -11.97 -17.13 9.64
C ILE A 581 -11.08 -16.62 8.53
N ASP A 582 -10.25 -15.61 8.83
CA ASP A 582 -9.34 -14.98 7.87
C ASP A 582 -10.14 -14.25 6.76
N HIS A 583 -9.67 -14.21 5.54
CA HIS A 583 -10.33 -13.51 4.43
C HIS A 583 -11.55 -14.28 3.92
N PRO A 584 -12.74 -13.65 3.78
CA PRO A 584 -13.88 -14.26 3.09
C PRO A 584 -13.66 -14.26 1.57
N ALA A 585 -12.56 -14.88 1.13
CA ALA A 585 -11.99 -14.75 -0.21
C ALA A 585 -12.91 -15.23 -1.34
N VAL A 586 -13.88 -16.10 -1.06
CA VAL A 586 -14.89 -16.52 -2.05
C VAL A 586 -15.65 -15.33 -2.63
N LEU A 587 -15.88 -14.26 -1.84
CA LEU A 587 -16.54 -13.04 -2.28
C LEU A 587 -15.69 -12.26 -3.31
N ALA A 588 -14.37 -12.41 -3.29
CA ALA A 588 -13.48 -11.74 -4.23
C ALA A 588 -13.69 -12.18 -5.68
N ALA A 589 -14.32 -13.34 -5.91
CA ALA A 589 -14.72 -13.79 -7.25
C ALA A 589 -15.74 -12.84 -7.92
N LEU A 590 -16.46 -12.02 -7.15
CA LEU A 590 -17.38 -10.97 -7.63
C LEU A 590 -17.13 -9.62 -6.93
N SER A 591 -15.92 -9.29 -6.63
CA SER A 591 -15.53 -7.99 -6.05
C SER A 591 -14.50 -7.29 -6.92
N THR A 592 -13.24 -7.72 -6.85
CA THR A 592 -12.17 -7.25 -7.71
C THR A 592 -12.36 -7.68 -9.16
N LEU A 593 -13.08 -8.77 -9.41
CA LEU A 593 -13.39 -9.33 -10.72
C LEU A 593 -14.79 -8.95 -11.20
N PRO A 594 -14.98 -8.80 -12.52
CA PRO A 594 -16.31 -8.56 -13.08
C PRO A 594 -17.21 -9.79 -12.98
N SER A 595 -18.53 -9.55 -12.97
CA SER A 595 -19.49 -10.62 -13.22
C SER A 595 -19.30 -11.21 -14.62
N ASN A 596 -19.41 -12.51 -14.73
CA ASN A 596 -19.35 -13.24 -15.98
C ASN A 596 -20.15 -14.54 -15.86
N GLU A 597 -20.22 -15.31 -16.92
CA GLU A 597 -20.91 -16.62 -16.96
C GLU A 597 -20.34 -17.68 -15.99
N PHE A 598 -19.16 -17.39 -15.39
CA PHE A 598 -18.48 -18.29 -14.47
C PHE A 598 -18.92 -18.10 -13.00
N VAL A 599 -19.47 -16.93 -12.68
CA VAL A 599 -19.96 -16.60 -11.34
C VAL A 599 -21.46 -16.28 -11.40
N ASP A 600 -22.29 -17.18 -10.89
CA ASP A 600 -23.71 -16.95 -10.75
C ASP A 600 -23.98 -15.95 -9.64
N THR A 601 -24.61 -14.82 -9.96
CA THR A 601 -24.88 -13.74 -8.99
C THR A 601 -25.91 -14.11 -7.95
N GLN A 602 -26.86 -15.03 -8.23
CA GLN A 602 -27.84 -15.48 -7.24
C GLN A 602 -27.19 -16.41 -6.21
N ILE A 603 -26.27 -17.29 -6.65
CA ILE A 603 -25.49 -18.13 -5.76
C ILE A 603 -24.53 -17.25 -4.94
N MET A 604 -23.90 -16.26 -5.57
CA MET A 604 -23.01 -15.32 -4.86
C MET A 604 -23.78 -14.49 -3.82
N GLN A 605 -25.03 -14.09 -4.11
CA GLN A 605 -25.89 -13.42 -3.13
C GLN A 605 -26.13 -14.28 -1.89
N LYS A 606 -26.52 -15.54 -2.09
CA LYS A 606 -26.72 -16.48 -0.96
C LYS A 606 -25.41 -16.74 -0.21
N THR A 607 -24.30 -16.77 -0.92
CA THR A 607 -22.96 -16.93 -0.33
C THR A 607 -22.62 -15.72 0.54
N TYR A 608 -22.87 -14.51 0.04
CA TYR A 608 -22.72 -13.26 0.78
C TYR A 608 -23.57 -13.27 2.08
N ASP A 609 -24.86 -13.57 1.96
CA ASP A 609 -25.79 -13.61 3.09
C ASP A 609 -25.39 -14.67 4.13
N THR A 610 -24.80 -15.78 3.69
CA THR A 610 -24.29 -16.83 4.57
C THR A 610 -23.06 -16.36 5.32
N ILE A 611 -22.09 -15.78 4.61
CA ILE A 611 -20.84 -15.26 5.20
C ILE A 611 -21.12 -14.17 6.22
N GLU A 612 -22.03 -13.24 5.90
CA GLU A 612 -22.42 -12.18 6.84
C GLU A 612 -22.91 -12.72 8.19
N LYS A 613 -23.51 -13.90 8.21
CA LYS A 613 -24.06 -14.53 9.43
C LYS A 613 -23.06 -15.35 10.22
N VAL A 614 -22.09 -16.00 9.53
CA VAL A 614 -21.26 -17.03 10.17
C VAL A 614 -19.79 -16.64 10.33
N TRP A 615 -19.35 -15.55 9.68
CA TRP A 615 -17.94 -15.19 9.67
C TRP A 615 -17.45 -14.61 11.00
N HIS A 616 -16.27 -15.02 11.42
CA HIS A 616 -15.59 -14.49 12.61
C HIS A 616 -14.85 -13.20 12.25
N TRP A 617 -15.60 -12.09 12.18
CA TRP A 617 -15.13 -10.79 11.70
C TRP A 617 -13.94 -10.24 12.47
N GLU A 618 -13.78 -10.56 13.74
CA GLU A 618 -12.62 -10.17 14.55
C GLU A 618 -11.29 -10.80 14.09
N ARG A 619 -11.36 -11.77 13.19
CA ARG A 619 -10.20 -12.48 12.62
C ARG A 619 -9.94 -12.11 11.16
N THR A 620 -10.53 -11.03 10.68
CA THR A 620 -10.36 -10.51 9.33
C THR A 620 -9.24 -9.46 9.25
N TRP A 621 -9.01 -8.95 8.04
CA TRP A 621 -7.97 -7.97 7.76
C TRP A 621 -8.59 -6.69 7.17
N GLY A 622 -7.84 -5.58 7.24
CA GLY A 622 -8.36 -4.27 6.84
C GLY A 622 -8.84 -4.17 5.39
N TRP A 623 -8.31 -4.96 4.46
CA TRP A 623 -8.74 -4.96 3.06
C TRP A 623 -10.02 -5.79 2.79
N ASP A 624 -10.45 -6.62 3.73
CA ASP A 624 -11.67 -7.42 3.58
C ASP A 624 -12.92 -6.54 3.47
N PHE A 625 -13.01 -5.48 4.25
CA PHE A 625 -14.16 -4.59 4.26
C PHE A 625 -14.37 -3.85 2.94
N PRO A 626 -13.35 -3.25 2.31
CA PRO A 626 -13.45 -2.78 0.93
C PRO A 626 -13.82 -3.88 -0.08
N MET A 627 -13.30 -5.08 0.07
CA MET A 627 -13.65 -6.21 -0.79
C MET A 627 -15.15 -6.54 -0.68
N ILE A 628 -15.67 -6.65 0.53
CA ILE A 628 -17.08 -6.90 0.80
C ILE A 628 -17.96 -5.78 0.24
N ALA A 629 -17.55 -4.52 0.42
CA ALA A 629 -18.27 -3.37 -0.14
C ALA A 629 -18.33 -3.41 -1.69
N MET A 630 -17.27 -3.85 -2.35
CA MET A 630 -17.28 -4.05 -3.80
C MET A 630 -18.21 -5.19 -4.22
N THR A 631 -18.23 -6.31 -3.47
CA THR A 631 -19.16 -7.43 -3.73
C THR A 631 -20.60 -6.97 -3.58
N ALA A 632 -20.95 -6.30 -2.47
CA ALA A 632 -22.28 -5.75 -2.23
C ALA A 632 -22.71 -4.78 -3.33
N THR A 633 -21.79 -3.90 -3.79
CA THR A 633 -22.03 -2.98 -4.91
C THR A 633 -22.36 -3.73 -6.21
N ARG A 634 -21.62 -4.80 -6.54
CA ARG A 634 -21.88 -5.63 -7.73
C ARG A 634 -23.14 -6.48 -7.62
N LEU A 635 -23.59 -6.76 -6.40
CA LEU A 635 -24.88 -7.39 -6.10
C LEU A 635 -26.03 -6.38 -6.02
N HIS A 636 -25.80 -5.10 -6.32
CA HIS A 636 -26.78 -4.02 -6.24
C HIS A 636 -27.35 -3.77 -4.83
N GLN A 637 -26.49 -3.94 -3.81
CA GLN A 637 -26.81 -3.72 -2.39
C GLN A 637 -26.03 -2.55 -1.81
N PRO A 638 -26.37 -1.30 -2.14
CA PRO A 638 -25.59 -0.14 -1.74
C PRO A 638 -25.62 0.14 -0.23
N GLU A 639 -26.66 -0.25 0.49
CA GLU A 639 -26.72 -0.14 1.95
C GLU A 639 -25.66 -1.02 2.59
N GLU A 640 -25.58 -2.28 2.21
CA GLU A 640 -24.59 -3.25 2.67
C GLU A 640 -23.17 -2.84 2.27
N ALA A 641 -23.01 -2.19 1.11
CA ALA A 641 -21.70 -1.68 0.69
C ALA A 641 -21.18 -0.61 1.66
N ILE A 642 -22.04 0.33 2.09
CA ILE A 642 -21.68 1.33 3.10
C ILE A 642 -21.49 0.66 4.48
N ASP A 643 -22.36 -0.26 4.87
CA ASP A 643 -22.30 -0.95 6.16
C ASP A 643 -21.02 -1.77 6.30
N ALA A 644 -20.54 -2.41 5.22
CA ALA A 644 -19.26 -3.10 5.19
C ALA A 644 -18.10 -2.15 5.50
N LEU A 645 -18.05 -0.96 4.88
CA LEU A 645 -17.00 0.04 5.13
C LEU A 645 -17.01 0.59 6.57
N PHE A 646 -18.13 0.46 7.27
CA PHE A 646 -18.32 0.94 8.64
C PHE A 646 -18.56 -0.17 9.67
N LYS A 647 -18.35 -1.44 9.28
CA LYS A 647 -18.44 -2.56 10.23
C LYS A 647 -17.54 -2.30 11.43
N ASN A 648 -18.10 -2.33 12.63
CA ASN A 648 -17.41 -1.98 13.89
C ASN A 648 -16.50 -3.12 14.35
N ILE A 649 -15.39 -3.29 13.69
CA ILE A 649 -14.36 -4.31 13.94
C ILE A 649 -13.01 -3.62 14.04
N THR A 650 -12.12 -4.12 14.91
CA THR A 650 -10.78 -3.53 15.15
C THR A 650 -9.99 -3.33 13.86
N THR A 651 -9.98 -4.30 12.98
CA THR A 651 -9.23 -4.27 11.70
C THR A 651 -9.82 -3.32 10.65
N ASN A 652 -11.04 -2.79 10.90
CA ASN A 652 -11.68 -1.75 10.09
C ASN A 652 -11.57 -0.34 10.71
N THR A 653 -10.70 -0.19 11.70
CA THR A 653 -10.43 1.13 12.32
C THR A 653 -9.49 1.96 11.45
N TYR A 654 -9.80 3.26 11.32
CA TYR A 654 -8.91 4.25 10.72
C TYR A 654 -8.49 5.24 11.80
N LEU A 655 -7.19 5.26 12.08
CA LEU A 655 -6.58 6.11 13.11
C LEU A 655 -6.79 7.61 12.83
N PRO A 656 -6.59 8.50 13.81
CA PRO A 656 -6.68 9.95 13.60
C PRO A 656 -5.80 10.45 12.45
N ASN A 657 -4.61 9.89 12.28
CA ASN A 657 -3.68 10.19 11.17
C ASN A 657 -4.09 9.55 9.82
N GLY A 658 -5.19 8.78 9.77
CA GLY A 658 -5.76 8.19 8.57
C GLY A 658 -5.31 6.76 8.24
N HIS A 659 -4.32 6.21 8.93
CA HIS A 659 -3.91 4.82 8.68
C HIS A 659 -5.00 3.83 9.07
N ASN A 660 -5.25 2.83 8.22
CA ASN A 660 -5.98 1.65 8.65
C ASN A 660 -5.13 0.89 9.68
N TYR A 661 -5.79 0.44 10.75
CA TYR A 661 -5.18 -0.25 11.88
C TYR A 661 -5.58 -1.72 11.87
N GLN A 662 -4.63 -2.62 12.01
CA GLN A 662 -4.88 -4.06 12.06
C GLN A 662 -4.91 -4.58 13.50
N ASP A 663 -3.80 -4.46 14.21
CA ASP A 663 -3.62 -4.90 15.59
C ASP A 663 -2.42 -4.18 16.25
N LYS A 664 -2.08 -4.56 17.47
CA LYS A 664 -0.93 -3.98 18.21
C LYS A 664 0.43 -4.27 17.55
N ARG A 665 0.51 -5.30 16.73
CA ARG A 665 1.71 -5.67 15.94
C ARG A 665 1.76 -4.90 14.63
N LEU A 666 0.61 -4.66 14.03
CA LEU A 666 0.42 -3.94 12.77
C LEU A 666 -0.47 -2.72 12.99
N THR A 667 0.12 -1.67 13.54
CA THR A 667 -0.57 -0.39 13.80
C THR A 667 -0.84 0.42 12.53
N ILE A 668 -0.20 0.04 11.43
CA ILE A 668 -0.41 0.56 10.06
C ILE A 668 -0.67 -0.62 9.13
N TYR A 669 -1.73 -0.53 8.32
CA TYR A 669 -2.07 -1.55 7.35
C TYR A 669 -2.59 -0.92 6.04
N LEU A 670 -1.67 -0.49 5.19
CA LEU A 670 -1.97 0.28 3.98
C LEU A 670 -2.77 -0.46 2.88
N PRO A 671 -2.79 -1.82 2.83
CA PRO A 671 -3.76 -2.53 1.98
C PRO A 671 -5.22 -2.15 2.25
N GLY A 672 -5.58 -1.85 3.51
CA GLY A 672 -6.91 -1.34 3.85
C GLY A 672 -7.17 0.06 3.28
N ASN A 673 -6.17 0.95 3.33
CA ASN A 673 -6.26 2.30 2.76
C ASN A 673 -6.43 2.26 1.24
N GLY A 674 -5.60 1.51 0.52
CA GLY A 674 -5.68 1.43 -0.94
C GLY A 674 -6.91 0.64 -1.41
N GLY A 675 -7.32 -0.39 -0.65
CA GLY A 675 -8.56 -1.13 -0.88
C GLY A 675 -9.79 -0.24 -0.79
N LEU A 676 -9.86 0.65 0.23
CA LEU A 676 -10.92 1.66 0.35
C LEU A 676 -11.01 2.53 -0.92
N LEU A 677 -9.88 3.01 -1.42
CA LEU A 677 -9.87 3.85 -2.63
C LEU A 677 -10.34 3.09 -3.87
N ALA A 678 -10.01 1.80 -3.99
CA ALA A 678 -10.50 0.95 -5.07
C ALA A 678 -12.01 0.71 -4.96
N ALA A 679 -12.51 0.43 -3.75
CA ALA A 679 -13.94 0.27 -3.49
C ALA A 679 -14.73 1.54 -3.81
N ILE A 680 -14.27 2.71 -3.37
CA ILE A 680 -14.93 3.98 -3.66
C ILE A 680 -14.96 4.28 -5.17
N ALA A 681 -13.89 3.97 -5.90
CA ALA A 681 -13.91 4.12 -7.36
C ALA A 681 -14.99 3.26 -8.01
N LEU A 682 -15.16 2.00 -7.58
CA LEU A 682 -16.22 1.13 -8.06
C LEU A 682 -17.61 1.61 -7.62
N MET A 683 -17.75 2.02 -6.36
CA MET A 683 -19.03 2.50 -5.81
C MET A 683 -19.53 3.79 -6.49
N CYS A 684 -18.62 4.63 -7.00
CA CYS A 684 -18.95 5.85 -7.73
C CYS A 684 -19.06 5.62 -9.25
N ALA A 685 -17.94 5.17 -9.87
CA ALA A 685 -17.85 5.08 -11.33
C ALA A 685 -18.40 3.77 -11.89
N GLY A 686 -18.74 2.80 -11.04
CA GLY A 686 -19.30 1.53 -11.45
C GLY A 686 -18.28 0.55 -12.04
N PHE A 687 -18.76 -0.40 -12.80
CA PHE A 687 -17.99 -1.52 -13.34
C PHE A 687 -18.54 -1.96 -14.69
N GLY A 688 -17.67 -2.42 -15.59
CA GLY A 688 -18.04 -2.90 -16.92
C GLY A 688 -18.93 -1.89 -17.66
N ASP A 689 -20.08 -2.34 -18.13
CA ASP A 689 -21.09 -1.54 -18.83
C ASP A 689 -22.24 -1.06 -17.92
N ASN A 690 -22.10 -1.16 -16.61
CA ASN A 690 -23.11 -0.69 -15.66
C ASN A 690 -23.34 0.82 -15.81
N LYS A 691 -24.60 1.20 -16.07
CA LYS A 691 -25.02 2.60 -16.27
C LYS A 691 -25.69 3.22 -15.04
N ILE A 692 -25.77 2.47 -13.93
CA ILE A 692 -26.34 3.01 -12.69
C ILE A 692 -25.33 4.03 -12.13
N PRO A 693 -25.71 5.31 -11.97
CA PRO A 693 -24.84 6.30 -11.35
C PRO A 693 -24.66 5.97 -9.86
N ASP A 694 -23.41 6.07 -9.37
CA ASP A 694 -23.06 5.81 -7.97
C ASP A 694 -23.66 4.51 -7.43
N PRO A 695 -23.35 3.33 -8.06
CA PRO A 695 -24.07 2.08 -7.77
C PRO A 695 -23.84 1.57 -6.34
N GLY A 696 -22.78 2.01 -5.66
CA GLY A 696 -22.47 1.64 -4.29
C GLY A 696 -23.01 2.60 -3.22
N PHE A 697 -23.78 3.63 -3.61
CA PHE A 697 -24.37 4.58 -2.66
C PHE A 697 -25.89 4.48 -2.63
N PRO A 698 -26.50 4.39 -1.42
CA PRO A 698 -27.95 4.32 -1.27
C PRO A 698 -28.68 5.50 -1.91
N LYS A 699 -29.80 5.22 -2.57
CA LYS A 699 -30.66 6.25 -3.23
C LYS A 699 -31.78 6.76 -2.33
N ASN A 700 -31.58 6.70 -1.01
CA ASN A 700 -32.52 7.12 0.03
C ASN A 700 -32.55 8.63 0.33
N GLY A 701 -31.84 9.44 -0.47
CA GLY A 701 -31.73 10.90 -0.33
C GLY A 701 -30.77 11.39 0.75
N LYS A 702 -30.12 10.50 1.51
CA LYS A 702 -29.16 10.87 2.55
C LYS A 702 -27.76 11.12 2.00
N TRP A 703 -27.43 10.58 0.84
CA TRP A 703 -26.11 10.71 0.20
C TRP A 703 -26.14 11.74 -0.93
N LYS A 704 -25.25 12.70 -0.87
CA LYS A 704 -24.91 13.62 -1.97
C LYS A 704 -23.49 13.31 -2.43
N VAL A 705 -23.37 12.50 -3.47
CA VAL A 705 -22.09 12.04 -4.00
C VAL A 705 -21.75 12.87 -5.22
N ARG A 706 -20.68 13.64 -5.16
CA ARG A 706 -20.10 14.36 -6.30
C ARG A 706 -18.70 13.85 -6.52
N TRP A 707 -18.38 13.51 -7.76
CA TRP A 707 -17.04 13.04 -8.10
C TRP A 707 -16.64 13.47 -9.52
N GLU A 708 -15.35 13.50 -9.78
CA GLU A 708 -14.73 13.82 -11.06
C GLU A 708 -13.60 12.83 -11.35
N GLY A 709 -13.48 12.37 -12.59
CA GLY A 709 -12.30 11.67 -13.11
C GLY A 709 -12.10 10.23 -12.66
N LEU A 710 -12.96 9.67 -11.78
CA LEU A 710 -12.90 8.26 -11.42
C LEU A 710 -13.14 7.37 -12.65
N LYS A 711 -12.50 6.20 -12.65
CA LYS A 711 -12.59 5.22 -13.73
C LYS A 711 -13.34 3.98 -13.27
N PRO A 712 -14.22 3.39 -14.10
CA PRO A 712 -14.90 2.16 -13.77
C PRO A 712 -13.91 1.00 -13.69
N GLN A 713 -14.20 0.05 -12.81
CA GLN A 713 -13.46 -1.21 -12.78
C GLN A 713 -13.84 -2.12 -13.95
N PRO A 714 -13.04 -3.12 -14.30
CA PRO A 714 -13.39 -4.13 -15.27
C PRO A 714 -14.75 -4.78 -15.03
#